data_56f5fd969658e34268ec5fd1844dd0c5
#
_entry.id   56f5fd969658e34268ec5fd1844dd0c5
#
_cell.length_a   1.000
_cell.length_b   1.000
_cell.length_c   1.000
_cell.angle_alpha   90.00
_cell.angle_beta   90.00
_cell.angle_gamma   90.00
#
_symmetry.space_group_name_H-M   'P 1'
#
loop_
_entity.id
_entity.type
_entity.pdbx_description
1 polymer ?
#
loop_
_entity_poly.entity_id
_entity_poly.type
_entity_poly.pdbx_seq_one_letter_code
_entity_poly.pdbx_strand_id
1 'polypeptide(L)'
;MSRYPTLLTPLDLGFTQLRNRVLMGSMHTGLEEEKGGFDKLAAFYGERARGGVGLIVTGGIAPNLRGRLVPHGSQLSFPWQVAKHRKVTEAVHQEGGKIALQILHAGRYAYHPFSLAPSALKAPISPFKPRAMSERQIRGTIRDFAATAELAKAAGYDGVEVMGSEGYLINQFICERTNKRTDSWGGSSENRMRFPVEIVRAMRERVGTDFIIIFRLSMLDLVEQGSSLEEVIALGRALEQVGVTLINTGIGWHEARIPTIATSVPRGAFSWVTAELKKHLKVPLITTNRINTPEVAERILAGGEADMVSMARPFLADPEFVIKAAEDRADEINTCIACNQACLDHVFKQKRASCLVNPRACFETELTFGRVPQPKKLAVVGAGPAGLAFACYAAERGHQVSLFDQASEIGGQFNFAKQIPGKEEFHETLRYFAKRLEKCGVELYLGQRQSAESLLGGGFDEVILATGIRPRTPNIPGIEHAKVMSYLDVLRDHKPVGEKVAVIGAGGIGFDVAEYLVEKRGSPDAESHRDHWLKEWGIDKQLGERGGLTTPEIDAPERQIWLLQRKESKVGDGLGKTTGWIHRTVLKNRKVQMLSGVQYLRIDDAGLHIQVGDQQQCLPVDQVIICAGQEPLKELQAGLQAAGKPVHIIGGADVAAELDAKRAIRQGAELAAVI
;
A
#
# COMPACT_ATOMS: atom_id res chain seq x y z
N MET A 1 -18.32 -26.79 -5.61
CA MET A 1 -18.83 -25.53 -4.98
C MET A 1 -17.61 -24.65 -4.78
N SER A 2 -17.75 -23.33 -5.02
CA SER A 2 -16.64 -22.38 -4.79
C SER A 2 -16.18 -22.39 -3.33
N ARG A 3 -14.89 -22.19 -3.08
CA ARG A 3 -14.32 -22.01 -1.73
C ARG A 3 -14.78 -20.69 -1.08
N TYR A 4 -15.28 -19.74 -1.88
CA TYR A 4 -15.64 -18.38 -1.46
C TYR A 4 -17.10 -18.06 -1.88
N PRO A 5 -18.10 -18.82 -1.39
CA PRO A 5 -19.46 -18.72 -1.87
C PRO A 5 -20.11 -17.36 -1.55
N THR A 6 -19.82 -16.76 -0.39
CA THR A 6 -20.40 -15.47 0.00
C THR A 6 -19.81 -14.32 -0.81
N LEU A 7 -18.47 -14.33 -1.00
CA LEU A 7 -17.75 -13.33 -1.79
C LEU A 7 -18.26 -13.23 -3.23
N LEU A 8 -18.58 -14.38 -3.82
CA LEU A 8 -18.98 -14.50 -5.24
C LEU A 8 -20.50 -14.40 -5.45
N THR A 9 -21.29 -14.30 -4.39
CA THR A 9 -22.74 -14.12 -4.49
C THR A 9 -23.07 -12.73 -5.03
N PRO A 10 -23.96 -12.59 -6.02
CA PRO A 10 -24.45 -11.30 -6.48
C PRO A 10 -25.09 -10.47 -5.36
N LEU A 11 -25.04 -9.15 -5.51
CA LEU A 11 -25.74 -8.20 -4.63
C LEU A 11 -26.79 -7.43 -5.44
N ASP A 12 -28.05 -7.59 -5.06
CA ASP A 12 -29.16 -6.85 -5.64
C ASP A 12 -29.29 -5.47 -4.96
N LEU A 13 -29.29 -4.41 -5.76
CA LEU A 13 -29.50 -3.03 -5.34
C LEU A 13 -30.92 -2.51 -5.68
N GLY A 14 -31.82 -3.41 -6.11
CA GLY A 14 -33.20 -3.12 -6.48
C GLY A 14 -33.35 -2.74 -7.96
N PHE A 15 -32.64 -1.74 -8.43
CA PHE A 15 -32.66 -1.30 -9.85
C PHE A 15 -31.50 -1.85 -10.70
N THR A 16 -30.51 -2.43 -10.06
CA THR A 16 -29.36 -3.08 -10.70
C THR A 16 -28.75 -4.14 -9.79
N GLN A 17 -28.03 -5.09 -10.38
CA GLN A 17 -27.35 -6.15 -9.63
C GLN A 17 -25.85 -6.07 -9.85
N LEU A 18 -25.05 -6.22 -8.78
CA LEU A 18 -23.62 -6.41 -8.82
C LEU A 18 -23.35 -7.92 -8.92
N ARG A 19 -22.41 -8.32 -9.79
CA ARG A 19 -22.11 -9.75 -10.06
C ARG A 19 -21.45 -10.49 -8.89
N ASN A 20 -20.89 -9.78 -7.93
CA ASN A 20 -20.30 -10.31 -6.69
C ASN A 20 -20.17 -9.19 -5.65
N ARG A 21 -19.62 -9.52 -4.47
CA ARG A 21 -19.52 -8.61 -3.32
C ARG A 21 -18.16 -7.92 -3.21
N VAL A 22 -17.48 -7.74 -4.34
CA VAL A 22 -16.15 -7.11 -4.39
C VAL A 22 -16.24 -5.73 -5.04
N LEU A 23 -15.80 -4.73 -4.31
CA LEU A 23 -15.60 -3.37 -4.80
C LEU A 23 -14.09 -3.10 -4.94
N MET A 24 -13.65 -2.69 -6.13
CA MET A 24 -12.31 -2.09 -6.31
C MET A 24 -12.37 -0.65 -5.82
N GLY A 25 -11.77 -0.41 -4.65
CA GLY A 25 -11.76 0.92 -4.02
C GLY A 25 -10.94 1.94 -4.79
N SER A 26 -11.30 3.21 -4.58
CA SER A 26 -10.67 4.36 -5.23
C SER A 26 -9.15 4.40 -4.99
N MET A 27 -8.41 4.68 -6.06
CA MET A 27 -6.98 4.95 -6.04
C MET A 27 -6.65 6.05 -7.04
N HIS A 28 -5.92 7.06 -6.60
CA HIS A 28 -5.31 8.01 -7.51
C HIS A 28 -4.08 7.35 -8.17
N THR A 29 -4.07 7.28 -9.49
CA THR A 29 -3.03 6.56 -10.24
C THR A 29 -1.96 7.50 -10.81
N GLY A 30 -2.28 8.79 -10.95
CA GLY A 30 -1.47 9.77 -11.68
C GLY A 30 -1.70 9.74 -13.19
N LEU A 31 -2.44 8.74 -13.71
CA LEU A 31 -2.86 8.69 -15.11
C LEU A 31 -3.92 9.76 -15.41
N GLU A 32 -4.68 10.16 -14.41
CA GLU A 32 -5.73 11.17 -14.49
C GLU A 32 -5.24 12.53 -15.01
N GLU A 33 -3.96 12.85 -14.75
CA GLU A 33 -3.29 14.09 -15.12
C GLU A 33 -2.35 13.95 -16.35
N GLU A 34 -2.10 12.72 -16.82
CA GLU A 34 -1.22 12.49 -17.97
C GLU A 34 -1.88 12.86 -19.31
N LYS A 35 -1.08 13.28 -20.27
CA LYS A 35 -1.53 13.40 -21.66
C LYS A 35 -1.90 12.02 -22.21
N GLY A 36 -3.13 11.86 -22.72
CA GLY A 36 -3.65 10.55 -23.14
C GLY A 36 -3.94 9.58 -21.97
N GLY A 37 -3.93 10.07 -20.73
CA GLY A 37 -4.10 9.24 -19.54
C GLY A 37 -5.44 8.52 -19.46
N PHE A 38 -6.51 9.08 -20.03
CA PHE A 38 -7.82 8.43 -20.07
C PHE A 38 -7.86 7.18 -20.97
N ASP A 39 -7.03 7.10 -22.01
CA ASP A 39 -6.87 5.85 -22.80
C ASP A 39 -6.13 4.79 -21.96
N LYS A 40 -5.13 5.20 -21.17
CA LYS A 40 -4.44 4.31 -20.24
C LYS A 40 -5.35 3.88 -19.07
N LEU A 41 -6.19 4.79 -18.54
CA LEU A 41 -7.20 4.46 -17.53
C LEU A 41 -8.24 3.48 -18.07
N ALA A 42 -8.64 3.60 -19.34
CA ALA A 42 -9.54 2.66 -20.00
C ALA A 42 -8.93 1.24 -20.00
N ALA A 43 -7.65 1.10 -20.37
CA ALA A 43 -6.94 -0.17 -20.32
C ALA A 43 -6.82 -0.70 -18.88
N PHE A 44 -6.45 0.18 -17.92
CA PHE A 44 -6.30 -0.15 -16.51
C PHE A 44 -7.59 -0.69 -15.89
N TYR A 45 -8.70 0.03 -16.03
CA TYR A 45 -9.99 -0.39 -15.44
C TYR A 45 -10.64 -1.53 -16.23
N GLY A 46 -10.51 -1.55 -17.56
CA GLY A 46 -11.01 -2.64 -18.40
C GLY A 46 -10.39 -3.99 -18.04
N GLU A 47 -9.08 -4.04 -17.77
CA GLU A 47 -8.42 -5.27 -17.35
C GLU A 47 -8.97 -5.79 -15.99
N ARG A 48 -9.24 -4.91 -15.03
CA ARG A 48 -9.84 -5.30 -13.72
C ARG A 48 -11.31 -5.74 -13.86
N ALA A 49 -12.04 -5.10 -14.76
CA ALA A 49 -13.41 -5.53 -15.10
C ALA A 49 -13.40 -6.93 -15.72
N ARG A 50 -12.49 -7.21 -16.68
CA ARG A 50 -12.28 -8.56 -17.21
C ARG A 50 -11.92 -9.56 -16.12
N GLY A 51 -11.10 -9.15 -15.15
CA GLY A 51 -10.71 -9.92 -13.98
C GLY A 51 -11.83 -10.19 -12.97
N GLY A 52 -13.06 -9.75 -13.24
CA GLY A 52 -14.25 -10.17 -12.50
C GLY A 52 -14.74 -9.23 -11.39
N VAL A 53 -14.14 -8.06 -11.18
CA VAL A 53 -14.55 -7.11 -10.13
C VAL A 53 -16.04 -6.73 -10.25
N GLY A 54 -16.79 -6.78 -9.15
CA GLY A 54 -18.23 -6.49 -9.13
C GLY A 54 -18.57 -5.02 -9.36
N LEU A 55 -17.82 -4.12 -8.74
CA LEU A 55 -17.93 -2.67 -8.90
C LEU A 55 -16.56 -2.01 -8.78
N ILE A 56 -16.25 -1.09 -9.68
CA ILE A 56 -15.00 -0.31 -9.66
C ILE A 56 -15.32 1.12 -9.22
N VAL A 57 -14.45 1.72 -8.41
CA VAL A 57 -14.49 3.15 -8.08
C VAL A 57 -13.22 3.81 -8.59
N THR A 58 -13.36 4.90 -9.36
CA THR A 58 -12.22 5.63 -9.92
C THR A 58 -11.39 6.33 -8.86
N GLY A 59 -10.21 6.82 -9.21
CA GLY A 59 -9.50 7.84 -8.45
C GLY A 59 -10.37 9.09 -8.22
N GLY A 60 -10.04 9.88 -7.21
CA GLY A 60 -10.82 11.06 -6.81
C GLY A 60 -10.81 12.15 -7.89
N ILE A 61 -12.00 12.56 -8.33
CA ILE A 61 -12.23 13.61 -9.34
C ILE A 61 -12.88 14.80 -8.67
N ALA A 62 -12.31 16.00 -8.86
CA ALA A 62 -12.81 17.20 -8.22
C ALA A 62 -14.14 17.68 -8.86
N PRO A 63 -15.12 18.15 -8.03
CA PRO A 63 -16.38 18.70 -8.55
C PRO A 63 -16.21 20.13 -9.07
N ASN A 64 -15.15 20.82 -8.68
CA ASN A 64 -14.82 22.17 -9.11
C ASN A 64 -13.32 22.46 -8.99
N LEU A 65 -12.89 23.61 -9.48
CA LEU A 65 -11.49 24.02 -9.50
C LEU A 65 -10.84 24.06 -8.10
N ARG A 66 -11.59 24.49 -7.09
CA ARG A 66 -11.10 24.65 -5.71
C ARG A 66 -11.03 23.33 -4.95
N GLY A 67 -11.76 22.34 -5.42
CA GLY A 67 -11.77 20.98 -4.86
C GLY A 67 -10.59 20.11 -5.29
N ARG A 68 -9.78 20.56 -6.26
CA ARG A 68 -8.62 19.80 -6.72
C ARG A 68 -7.61 19.56 -5.59
N LEU A 69 -6.98 18.41 -5.60
CA LEU A 69 -5.91 18.11 -4.65
C LEU A 69 -4.62 18.90 -4.99
N VAL A 70 -4.29 18.95 -6.28
CA VAL A 70 -3.13 19.67 -6.84
C VAL A 70 -3.58 20.63 -7.94
N PRO A 71 -2.77 21.66 -8.33
CA PRO A 71 -3.17 22.68 -9.28
C PRO A 71 -3.71 22.15 -10.62
N HIS A 72 -3.14 21.04 -11.11
CA HIS A 72 -3.54 20.39 -12.36
C HIS A 72 -4.37 19.12 -12.15
N GLY A 73 -4.89 18.89 -10.93
CA GLY A 73 -5.69 17.72 -10.59
C GLY A 73 -6.93 17.58 -11.49
N SER A 74 -7.34 16.34 -11.73
CA SER A 74 -8.47 16.02 -12.60
C SER A 74 -9.80 16.51 -11.98
N GLN A 75 -10.71 16.96 -12.84
CA GLN A 75 -12.05 17.40 -12.44
C GLN A 75 -13.08 17.01 -13.51
N LEU A 76 -14.35 16.92 -13.10
CA LEU A 76 -15.50 16.76 -13.97
C LEU A 76 -16.55 17.82 -13.61
N SER A 77 -16.48 18.98 -14.27
CA SER A 77 -17.30 20.16 -13.97
C SER A 77 -18.00 20.71 -15.20
N PHE A 78 -17.62 20.24 -16.38
CA PHE A 78 -18.09 20.80 -17.65
C PHE A 78 -18.44 19.71 -18.66
N PRO A 79 -19.49 19.91 -19.53
CA PRO A 79 -19.95 18.92 -20.50
C PRO A 79 -18.87 18.41 -21.45
N TRP A 80 -17.92 19.26 -21.87
CA TRP A 80 -16.85 18.83 -22.81
C TRP A 80 -15.86 17.84 -22.18
N GLN A 81 -15.85 17.67 -20.85
CA GLN A 81 -15.02 16.69 -20.17
C GLN A 81 -15.62 15.27 -20.23
N VAL A 82 -16.91 15.15 -20.53
CA VAL A 82 -17.66 13.86 -20.56
C VAL A 82 -17.03 12.87 -21.53
N ALA A 83 -16.65 13.32 -22.72
CA ALA A 83 -16.13 12.44 -23.78
C ALA A 83 -14.88 11.63 -23.38
N LYS A 84 -13.97 12.22 -22.61
CA LYS A 84 -12.78 11.50 -22.15
C LYS A 84 -13.13 10.44 -21.08
N HIS A 85 -14.10 10.72 -20.20
CA HIS A 85 -14.57 9.77 -19.19
C HIS A 85 -15.32 8.59 -19.82
N ARG A 86 -16.06 8.83 -20.94
CA ARG A 86 -16.79 7.79 -21.66
C ARG A 86 -15.88 6.67 -22.17
N LYS A 87 -14.65 6.97 -22.58
CA LYS A 87 -13.65 5.95 -22.94
C LYS A 87 -13.43 4.92 -21.83
N VAL A 88 -13.41 5.38 -20.57
CA VAL A 88 -13.20 4.53 -19.40
C VAL A 88 -14.43 3.67 -19.11
N THR A 89 -15.62 4.27 -19.12
CA THR A 89 -16.87 3.54 -18.84
C THR A 89 -17.19 2.51 -19.92
N GLU A 90 -16.97 2.85 -21.19
CA GLU A 90 -17.13 1.92 -22.31
C GLU A 90 -16.17 0.72 -22.20
N ALA A 91 -14.90 0.94 -21.87
CA ALA A 91 -13.93 -0.14 -21.70
C ALA A 91 -14.32 -1.10 -20.56
N VAL A 92 -14.85 -0.58 -19.45
CA VAL A 92 -15.33 -1.39 -18.33
C VAL A 92 -16.59 -2.16 -18.70
N HIS A 93 -17.54 -1.51 -19.36
CA HIS A 93 -18.80 -2.13 -19.78
C HIS A 93 -18.61 -3.22 -20.86
N GLN A 94 -17.65 -3.05 -21.78
CA GLN A 94 -17.28 -4.08 -22.75
C GLN A 94 -16.84 -5.39 -22.08
N GLU A 95 -16.26 -5.31 -20.89
CA GLU A 95 -15.86 -6.46 -20.08
C GLU A 95 -16.95 -6.89 -19.05
N GLY A 96 -18.18 -6.39 -19.20
CA GLY A 96 -19.30 -6.72 -18.31
C GLY A 96 -19.19 -6.19 -16.90
N GLY A 97 -18.29 -5.23 -16.66
CA GLY A 97 -18.08 -4.59 -15.34
C GLY A 97 -19.03 -3.41 -15.09
N LYS A 98 -19.02 -2.91 -13.86
CA LYS A 98 -19.68 -1.66 -13.45
C LYS A 98 -18.65 -0.72 -12.85
N ILE A 99 -18.84 0.60 -13.03
CA ILE A 99 -17.90 1.61 -12.57
C ILE A 99 -18.61 2.86 -12.03
N ALA A 100 -18.15 3.35 -10.89
CA ALA A 100 -18.59 4.58 -10.25
C ALA A 100 -17.45 5.62 -10.22
N LEU A 101 -17.78 6.90 -10.38
CA LEU A 101 -16.84 8.00 -10.28
C LEU A 101 -16.72 8.44 -8.81
N GLN A 102 -15.52 8.47 -8.22
CA GLN A 102 -15.35 9.11 -6.92
C GLN A 102 -15.33 10.63 -7.08
N ILE A 103 -16.21 11.34 -6.37
CA ILE A 103 -16.22 12.80 -6.31
C ILE A 103 -15.54 13.23 -5.02
N LEU A 104 -14.39 13.91 -5.15
CA LEU A 104 -13.53 14.32 -4.07
C LEU A 104 -13.26 15.81 -4.10
N HIS A 105 -13.53 16.50 -3.00
CA HIS A 105 -13.11 17.87 -2.77
C HIS A 105 -12.06 17.90 -1.65
N ALA A 106 -10.82 18.31 -1.98
CA ALA A 106 -9.69 18.20 -1.07
C ALA A 106 -9.84 19.03 0.23
N GLY A 107 -10.61 20.12 0.20
CA GLY A 107 -10.75 20.96 1.37
C GLY A 107 -9.40 21.56 1.79
N ARG A 108 -9.11 21.54 3.09
CA ARG A 108 -7.84 22.04 3.65
C ARG A 108 -6.61 21.19 3.29
N TYR A 109 -6.81 20.02 2.67
CA TYR A 109 -5.71 19.16 2.20
C TYR A 109 -5.20 19.53 0.81
N ALA A 110 -5.84 20.49 0.13
CA ALA A 110 -5.40 20.92 -1.19
C ALA A 110 -3.99 21.54 -1.16
N TYR A 111 -3.18 21.17 -2.15
CA TYR A 111 -1.82 21.68 -2.37
C TYR A 111 -1.82 22.89 -3.32
N HIS A 112 -2.75 23.82 -3.09
CA HIS A 112 -2.84 25.11 -3.81
C HIS A 112 -3.43 26.21 -2.91
N PRO A 113 -3.14 27.51 -3.17
CA PRO A 113 -3.51 28.61 -2.28
C PRO A 113 -5.00 28.97 -2.29
N PHE A 114 -5.80 28.39 -3.19
CA PHE A 114 -7.23 28.70 -3.34
C PHE A 114 -8.14 27.77 -2.54
N SER A 115 -7.56 26.95 -1.65
CA SER A 115 -8.29 25.97 -0.85
C SER A 115 -9.36 26.59 0.04
N LEU A 116 -10.47 25.88 0.18
CA LEU A 116 -11.62 26.22 1.01
C LEU A 116 -11.88 25.13 2.04
N ALA A 117 -12.36 25.51 3.22
CA ALA A 117 -12.72 24.59 4.29
C ALA A 117 -13.88 25.18 5.11
N PRO A 118 -14.54 24.41 6.00
CA PRO A 118 -15.57 24.98 6.88
C PRO A 118 -15.01 26.12 7.75
N SER A 119 -13.76 26.00 8.19
CA SER A 119 -13.05 27.00 9.00
C SER A 119 -11.62 27.18 8.50
N ALA A 120 -11.02 28.37 8.74
CA ALA A 120 -9.67 28.70 8.26
C ALA A 120 -8.56 28.05 9.10
N LEU A 121 -8.57 26.72 9.20
CA LEU A 121 -7.63 25.92 9.98
C LEU A 121 -6.68 25.17 9.04
N LYS A 122 -5.37 25.45 9.17
CA LYS A 122 -4.33 24.79 8.37
C LYS A 122 -4.21 23.33 8.76
N ALA A 123 -4.07 22.44 7.78
CA ALA A 123 -3.74 21.04 8.02
C ALA A 123 -2.22 20.86 8.23
N PRO A 124 -1.77 19.94 9.10
CA PRO A 124 -0.35 19.69 9.31
C PRO A 124 0.35 19.11 8.07
N ILE A 125 -0.40 18.51 7.16
CA ILE A 125 0.10 17.85 5.94
C ILE A 125 0.01 18.73 4.68
N SER A 126 -0.52 19.97 4.77
CA SER A 126 -0.57 20.91 3.64
C SER A 126 0.22 22.17 3.93
N PRO A 127 0.94 22.74 2.95
CA PRO A 127 1.65 24.01 3.12
C PRO A 127 0.70 25.20 3.18
N PHE A 128 -0.52 25.09 2.65
CA PHE A 128 -1.47 26.19 2.51
C PHE A 128 -2.50 26.21 3.64
N LYS A 129 -2.87 27.44 4.07
CA LYS A 129 -3.99 27.67 4.98
C LYS A 129 -5.24 27.91 4.15
N PRO A 130 -6.34 27.17 4.35
CA PRO A 130 -7.57 27.37 3.61
C PRO A 130 -8.29 28.65 4.07
N ARG A 131 -9.19 29.17 3.23
CA ARG A 131 -10.17 30.18 3.63
C ARG A 131 -11.46 29.52 4.10
N ALA A 132 -12.10 30.09 5.11
CA ALA A 132 -13.44 29.66 5.54
C ALA A 132 -14.46 29.95 4.44
N MET A 133 -15.31 28.95 4.16
CA MET A 133 -16.38 29.07 3.15
C MET A 133 -17.50 30.01 3.64
N SER A 134 -17.94 30.93 2.78
CA SER A 134 -19.19 31.59 2.96
C SER A 134 -20.39 30.67 2.67
N GLU A 135 -21.58 31.02 3.15
CA GLU A 135 -22.80 30.22 2.85
C GLU A 135 -23.05 30.08 1.34
N ARG A 136 -22.82 31.17 0.58
CA ARG A 136 -22.90 31.11 -0.90
C ARG A 136 -21.95 30.07 -1.51
N GLN A 137 -20.73 29.96 -0.98
CA GLN A 137 -19.76 28.97 -1.44
C GLN A 137 -20.16 27.56 -1.04
N ILE A 138 -20.71 27.37 0.16
CA ILE A 138 -21.23 26.05 0.61
C ILE A 138 -22.35 25.60 -0.32
N ARG A 139 -23.37 26.44 -0.55
CA ARG A 139 -24.47 26.14 -1.47
C ARG A 139 -24.01 25.94 -2.92
N GLY A 140 -22.98 26.70 -3.35
CA GLY A 140 -22.35 26.53 -4.65
C GLY A 140 -21.69 25.16 -4.79
N THR A 141 -20.94 24.75 -3.77
CA THR A 141 -20.24 23.44 -3.77
C THR A 141 -21.23 22.28 -3.75
N ILE A 142 -22.36 22.39 -3.03
CA ILE A 142 -23.46 21.38 -3.09
C ILE A 142 -23.94 21.21 -4.53
N ARG A 143 -24.20 22.33 -5.23
CA ARG A 143 -24.62 22.29 -6.64
C ARG A 143 -23.54 21.69 -7.56
N ASP A 144 -22.26 21.98 -7.29
CA ASP A 144 -21.15 21.42 -8.08
C ASP A 144 -21.06 19.91 -7.94
N PHE A 145 -21.24 19.37 -6.73
CA PHE A 145 -21.31 17.92 -6.50
C PHE A 145 -22.45 17.27 -7.27
N ALA A 146 -23.65 17.87 -7.22
CA ALA A 146 -24.81 17.37 -7.94
C ALA A 146 -24.63 17.45 -9.47
N ALA A 147 -24.03 18.53 -9.97
CA ALA A 147 -23.72 18.67 -11.39
C ALA A 147 -22.68 17.66 -11.86
N THR A 148 -21.67 17.38 -11.04
CA THR A 148 -20.67 16.34 -11.36
C THR A 148 -21.31 14.95 -11.41
N ALA A 149 -22.26 14.62 -10.52
CA ALA A 149 -22.98 13.37 -10.58
C ALA A 149 -23.81 13.22 -11.88
N GLU A 150 -24.46 14.30 -12.33
CA GLU A 150 -25.18 14.33 -13.59
C GLU A 150 -24.26 14.12 -14.79
N LEU A 151 -23.09 14.81 -14.82
CA LEU A 151 -22.07 14.62 -15.85
C LEU A 151 -21.47 13.20 -15.83
N ALA A 152 -21.30 12.60 -14.66
CA ALA A 152 -20.86 11.23 -14.53
C ALA A 152 -21.89 10.26 -15.14
N LYS A 153 -23.19 10.45 -14.86
CA LYS A 153 -24.27 9.65 -15.49
C LYS A 153 -24.24 9.82 -17.02
N ALA A 154 -24.06 11.05 -17.53
CA ALA A 154 -23.92 11.33 -18.96
C ALA A 154 -22.67 10.70 -19.59
N ALA A 155 -21.60 10.50 -18.81
CA ALA A 155 -20.38 9.83 -19.25
C ALA A 155 -20.50 8.29 -19.22
N GLY A 156 -21.63 7.74 -18.75
CA GLY A 156 -21.88 6.31 -18.72
C GLY A 156 -21.44 5.61 -17.43
N TYR A 157 -21.10 6.36 -16.37
CA TYR A 157 -20.86 5.74 -15.04
C TYR A 157 -22.16 5.13 -14.51
N ASP A 158 -22.05 3.98 -13.83
CA ASP A 158 -23.18 3.31 -13.16
C ASP A 158 -23.54 3.99 -11.82
N GLY A 159 -22.63 4.83 -11.32
CA GLY A 159 -22.82 5.54 -10.07
C GLY A 159 -21.72 6.54 -9.75
N VAL A 160 -21.83 7.10 -8.56
CA VAL A 160 -20.79 7.94 -7.96
C VAL A 160 -20.49 7.50 -6.53
N GLU A 161 -19.24 7.74 -6.08
CA GLU A 161 -18.88 7.66 -4.67
C GLU A 161 -18.57 9.07 -4.15
N VAL A 162 -19.29 9.47 -3.11
CA VAL A 162 -19.09 10.76 -2.42
C VAL A 162 -18.04 10.59 -1.34
N MET A 163 -16.92 11.29 -1.46
CA MET A 163 -15.79 11.19 -0.53
C MET A 163 -16.06 11.97 0.76
N GLY A 164 -16.64 11.30 1.76
CA GLY A 164 -17.04 11.86 3.05
C GLY A 164 -16.11 11.49 4.22
N SER A 165 -14.90 10.99 3.95
CA SER A 165 -13.98 10.45 4.97
C SER A 165 -12.54 10.93 4.79
N GLU A 166 -11.61 10.36 5.57
CA GLU A 166 -10.17 10.56 5.59
C GLU A 166 -9.69 12.03 5.73
N GLY A 167 -10.57 12.92 6.23
CA GLY A 167 -10.25 14.32 6.50
C GLY A 167 -10.40 15.26 5.31
N TYR A 168 -11.04 14.84 4.21
CA TYR A 168 -11.38 15.71 3.08
C TYR A 168 -12.56 16.65 3.41
N LEU A 169 -12.94 17.53 2.49
CA LEU A 169 -13.87 18.63 2.76
C LEU A 169 -15.13 18.22 3.53
N ILE A 170 -15.83 17.18 3.09
CA ILE A 170 -17.07 16.74 3.73
C ILE A 170 -16.79 16.27 5.17
N ASN A 171 -15.74 15.48 5.38
CA ASN A 171 -15.33 15.06 6.73
C ASN A 171 -14.92 16.25 7.61
N GLN A 172 -14.33 17.30 7.01
CA GLN A 172 -14.01 18.54 7.72
C GLN A 172 -15.25 19.28 8.22
N PHE A 173 -16.38 19.19 7.52
CA PHE A 173 -17.66 19.73 7.99
C PHE A 173 -18.26 18.92 9.13
N ILE A 174 -18.13 17.60 9.08
CA ILE A 174 -18.70 16.65 10.06
C ILE A 174 -18.02 16.78 11.43
N CYS A 175 -16.69 16.89 11.46
CA CYS A 175 -15.91 16.85 12.70
C CYS A 175 -15.77 18.19 13.41
N GLU A 176 -15.92 18.18 14.73
CA GLU A 176 -15.64 19.34 15.60
C GLU A 176 -14.20 19.83 15.49
N ARG A 177 -13.25 18.91 15.23
CA ARG A 177 -11.84 19.24 15.03
C ARG A 177 -11.62 20.36 14.03
N THR A 178 -12.37 20.37 12.94
CA THR A 178 -12.15 21.25 11.79
C THR A 178 -13.32 22.18 11.49
N ASN A 179 -14.52 21.93 12.04
CA ASN A 179 -15.67 22.78 11.88
C ASN A 179 -15.90 23.61 13.14
N LYS A 180 -15.41 24.84 13.14
CA LYS A 180 -15.57 25.83 14.23
C LYS A 180 -16.59 26.91 13.89
N ARG A 181 -17.54 26.59 12.98
CA ARG A 181 -18.60 27.51 12.59
C ARG A 181 -19.69 27.64 13.66
N THR A 182 -20.35 28.79 13.70
CA THR A 182 -21.46 29.07 14.63
C THR A 182 -22.77 29.33 13.92
N ASP A 183 -22.80 29.18 12.58
CA ASP A 183 -23.99 29.28 11.74
C ASP A 183 -24.70 27.94 11.56
N SER A 184 -25.69 27.86 10.68
CA SER A 184 -26.46 26.63 10.39
C SER A 184 -25.64 25.48 9.77
N TRP A 185 -24.36 25.66 9.52
CA TRP A 185 -23.43 24.67 8.95
C TRP A 185 -22.40 24.17 9.96
N GLY A 186 -22.51 24.58 11.23
CA GLY A 186 -21.60 24.19 12.30
C GLY A 186 -22.22 24.28 13.68
N GLY A 187 -21.43 24.04 14.73
CA GLY A 187 -21.90 23.96 16.12
C GLY A 187 -22.46 22.59 16.43
N SER A 188 -23.80 22.40 16.41
CA SER A 188 -24.41 21.11 16.73
C SER A 188 -24.10 20.03 15.68
N SER A 189 -24.25 18.76 16.06
CA SER A 189 -24.02 17.62 15.13
C SER A 189 -24.99 17.67 13.95
N GLU A 190 -26.25 18.07 14.16
CA GLU A 190 -27.24 18.25 13.10
C GLU A 190 -26.82 19.29 12.06
N ASN A 191 -26.24 20.41 12.52
CA ASN A 191 -25.72 21.43 11.62
C ASN A 191 -24.48 20.95 10.86
N ARG A 192 -23.58 20.21 11.53
CA ARG A 192 -22.37 19.66 10.88
C ARG A 192 -22.72 18.58 9.83
N MET A 193 -23.76 17.78 10.05
CA MET A 193 -24.28 16.78 9.11
C MET A 193 -24.99 17.41 7.91
N ARG A 194 -25.47 18.63 8.01
CA ARG A 194 -26.26 19.29 6.95
C ARG A 194 -25.56 19.26 5.59
N PHE A 195 -24.27 19.55 5.55
CA PHE A 195 -23.53 19.63 4.29
C PHE A 195 -23.50 18.30 3.52
N PRO A 196 -23.08 17.15 4.09
CA PRO A 196 -23.14 15.87 3.38
C PRO A 196 -24.56 15.44 3.01
N VAL A 197 -25.54 15.67 3.87
CA VAL A 197 -26.94 15.29 3.61
C VAL A 197 -27.51 16.09 2.43
N GLU A 198 -27.30 17.39 2.38
CA GLU A 198 -27.73 18.24 1.26
C GLU A 198 -27.01 17.89 -0.06
N ILE A 199 -25.74 17.48 -0.02
CA ILE A 199 -25.04 16.98 -1.20
C ILE A 199 -25.73 15.74 -1.77
N VAL A 200 -25.97 14.72 -0.95
CA VAL A 200 -26.61 13.47 -1.41
C VAL A 200 -28.01 13.72 -1.89
N ARG A 201 -28.79 14.56 -1.20
CA ARG A 201 -30.14 14.96 -1.62
C ARG A 201 -30.12 15.62 -3.00
N ALA A 202 -29.28 16.63 -3.19
CA ALA A 202 -29.18 17.35 -4.45
C ALA A 202 -28.68 16.44 -5.60
N MET A 203 -27.80 15.48 -5.31
CA MET A 203 -27.39 14.47 -6.29
C MET A 203 -28.58 13.57 -6.66
N ARG A 204 -29.27 13.02 -5.69
CA ARG A 204 -30.41 12.11 -5.92
C ARG A 204 -31.54 12.78 -6.73
N GLU A 205 -31.81 14.03 -6.46
CA GLU A 205 -32.78 14.83 -7.25
C GLU A 205 -32.36 14.96 -8.72
N ARG A 206 -31.05 15.07 -9.02
CA ARG A 206 -30.56 15.20 -10.41
C ARG A 206 -30.41 13.89 -11.16
N VAL A 207 -29.95 12.82 -10.49
CA VAL A 207 -29.63 11.56 -11.16
C VAL A 207 -30.80 10.57 -11.15
N GLY A 208 -31.87 10.83 -10.38
CA GLY A 208 -33.03 9.92 -10.26
C GLY A 208 -32.73 8.76 -9.31
N THR A 209 -33.60 7.71 -9.34
CA THR A 209 -33.57 6.57 -8.40
C THR A 209 -32.79 5.37 -8.94
N ASP A 210 -32.45 5.34 -10.22
CA ASP A 210 -31.80 4.25 -10.94
C ASP A 210 -30.28 4.47 -11.15
N PHE A 211 -29.64 5.12 -10.19
CA PHE A 211 -28.21 5.44 -10.24
C PHE A 211 -27.57 5.18 -8.87
N ILE A 212 -26.44 4.51 -8.83
CA ILE A 212 -25.75 4.17 -7.60
C ILE A 212 -25.15 5.43 -6.98
N ILE A 213 -25.49 5.74 -5.73
CA ILE A 213 -24.82 6.73 -4.90
C ILE A 213 -24.20 6.01 -3.71
N ILE A 214 -22.86 5.93 -3.71
CA ILE A 214 -22.10 5.42 -2.58
C ILE A 214 -21.68 6.63 -1.75
N PHE A 215 -21.81 6.55 -0.43
CA PHE A 215 -21.21 7.53 0.46
C PHE A 215 -20.06 6.87 1.24
N ARG A 216 -18.84 7.39 1.11
CA ARG A 216 -17.72 6.94 1.91
C ARG A 216 -17.74 7.68 3.24
N LEU A 217 -18.24 6.99 4.25
CA LEU A 217 -18.48 7.50 5.59
C LEU A 217 -17.26 7.26 6.48
N SER A 218 -16.74 8.29 7.12
CA SER A 218 -15.72 8.13 8.17
C SER A 218 -16.36 7.48 9.39
N MET A 219 -16.20 6.18 9.49
CA MET A 219 -16.73 5.40 10.61
C MET A 219 -15.81 5.46 11.83
N LEU A 220 -14.54 5.77 11.62
CA LEU A 220 -13.53 5.89 12.67
C LEU A 220 -12.48 6.94 12.24
N ASP A 221 -12.46 8.10 12.87
CA ASP A 221 -11.61 9.21 12.45
C ASP A 221 -10.14 9.06 12.88
N LEU A 222 -9.88 8.45 14.04
CA LEU A 222 -8.55 8.29 14.67
C LEU A 222 -7.81 9.61 14.86
N VAL A 223 -8.54 10.66 15.17
CA VAL A 223 -8.03 12.00 15.52
C VAL A 223 -8.78 12.57 16.71
N GLU A 224 -8.12 13.42 17.47
CA GLU A 224 -8.75 14.16 18.57
C GLU A 224 -9.91 15.04 18.06
N GLN A 225 -10.99 15.13 18.84
CA GLN A 225 -12.22 15.80 18.46
C GLN A 225 -12.84 15.26 17.14
N GLY A 226 -12.61 13.99 16.85
CA GLY A 226 -13.29 13.26 15.80
C GLY A 226 -14.76 13.02 16.14
N SER A 227 -15.48 12.31 15.26
CA SER A 227 -16.89 11.99 15.45
C SER A 227 -17.08 10.94 16.57
N SER A 228 -18.19 11.01 17.30
CA SER A 228 -18.63 9.92 18.17
C SER A 228 -19.41 8.86 17.38
N LEU A 229 -19.60 7.67 17.97
CA LEU A 229 -20.38 6.60 17.33
C LEU A 229 -21.82 7.08 17.05
N GLU A 230 -22.46 7.79 18.00
CA GLU A 230 -23.83 8.30 17.84
C GLU A 230 -23.92 9.29 16.67
N GLU A 231 -22.95 10.16 16.50
CA GLU A 231 -22.90 11.09 15.36
C GLU A 231 -22.74 10.37 14.03
N VAL A 232 -21.91 9.32 13.97
CA VAL A 232 -21.72 8.49 12.77
C VAL A 232 -23.02 7.74 12.43
N ILE A 233 -23.71 7.16 13.43
CA ILE A 233 -25.00 6.48 13.24
C ILE A 233 -26.06 7.48 12.76
N ALA A 234 -26.15 8.65 13.39
CA ALA A 234 -27.12 9.69 13.03
C ALA A 234 -26.92 10.16 11.57
N LEU A 235 -25.66 10.39 11.17
CA LEU A 235 -25.34 10.73 9.78
C LEU A 235 -25.71 9.60 8.81
N GLY A 236 -25.34 8.35 9.14
CA GLY A 236 -25.70 7.19 8.32
C GLY A 236 -27.20 7.09 8.05
N ARG A 237 -28.02 7.23 9.10
CA ARG A 237 -29.49 7.25 8.98
C ARG A 237 -30.00 8.43 8.15
N ALA A 238 -29.43 9.62 8.31
CA ALA A 238 -29.82 10.77 7.51
C ALA A 238 -29.46 10.58 6.02
N LEU A 239 -28.35 9.93 5.72
CA LEU A 239 -27.95 9.56 4.35
C LEU A 239 -28.90 8.53 3.74
N GLU A 240 -29.36 7.52 4.51
CA GLU A 240 -30.38 6.56 4.06
C GLU A 240 -31.66 7.27 3.66
N GLN A 241 -32.13 8.23 4.48
CA GLN A 241 -33.37 8.97 4.23
C GLN A 241 -33.32 9.83 2.93
N VAL A 242 -32.14 10.30 2.54
CA VAL A 242 -31.97 11.08 1.30
C VAL A 242 -31.58 10.24 0.11
N GLY A 243 -31.56 8.89 0.25
CA GLY A 243 -31.48 7.95 -0.86
C GLY A 243 -30.07 7.54 -1.27
N VAL A 244 -29.12 7.44 -0.31
CA VAL A 244 -27.84 6.75 -0.57
C VAL A 244 -28.12 5.27 -0.90
N THR A 245 -27.36 4.69 -1.82
CA THR A 245 -27.52 3.29 -2.25
C THR A 245 -26.66 2.34 -1.41
N LEU A 246 -25.41 2.74 -1.15
CA LEU A 246 -24.39 1.98 -0.44
C LEU A 246 -23.60 2.93 0.47
N ILE A 247 -23.16 2.43 1.62
CA ILE A 247 -22.21 3.16 2.48
C ILE A 247 -20.91 2.38 2.54
N ASN A 248 -19.81 3.05 2.13
CA ASN A 248 -18.45 2.51 2.18
C ASN A 248 -17.73 3.04 3.43
N THR A 249 -16.94 2.20 4.06
CA THR A 249 -16.21 2.55 5.28
C THR A 249 -14.98 3.41 4.98
N GLY A 250 -14.81 4.48 5.74
CA GLY A 250 -13.57 5.24 5.85
C GLY A 250 -12.95 5.06 7.23
N ILE A 251 -11.63 4.85 7.29
CA ILE A 251 -10.90 4.64 8.54
C ILE A 251 -9.67 5.54 8.58
N GLY A 252 -9.63 6.42 9.57
CA GLY A 252 -8.52 7.29 9.86
C GLY A 252 -8.38 8.48 8.91
N TRP A 253 -7.94 9.60 9.43
CA TRP A 253 -7.58 10.76 8.63
C TRP A 253 -6.15 10.64 8.10
N HIS A 254 -5.84 11.29 6.98
CA HIS A 254 -4.46 11.32 6.46
C HIS A 254 -3.44 11.90 7.43
N GLU A 255 -3.86 12.74 8.36
CA GLU A 255 -3.02 13.32 9.42
C GLU A 255 -2.97 12.49 10.71
N ALA A 256 -3.75 11.40 10.80
CA ALA A 256 -3.74 10.50 11.94
C ALA A 256 -2.36 9.88 12.16
N ARG A 257 -2.00 9.66 13.43
CA ARG A 257 -0.73 9.04 13.82
C ARG A 257 -0.89 7.57 14.18
N ILE A 258 -1.91 6.94 13.63
CA ILE A 258 -2.20 5.52 13.71
C ILE A 258 -2.20 4.96 12.29
N PRO A 259 -1.43 3.90 12.00
CA PRO A 259 -1.43 3.29 10.68
C PRO A 259 -2.76 2.55 10.44
N THR A 260 -3.29 2.62 9.23
CA THR A 260 -4.57 1.95 8.89
C THR A 260 -4.47 1.01 7.69
N ILE A 261 -3.38 1.12 6.92
CA ILE A 261 -3.24 0.42 5.63
C ILE A 261 -1.83 -0.14 5.39
N ALA A 262 -0.86 0.10 6.28
CA ALA A 262 0.51 -0.40 6.15
C ALA A 262 0.60 -1.91 6.42
N THR A 263 1.72 -2.52 6.05
CA THR A 263 1.95 -3.96 6.20
C THR A 263 1.88 -4.44 7.66
N SER A 264 2.28 -3.58 8.61
CA SER A 264 2.19 -3.84 10.05
C SER A 264 0.76 -3.84 10.63
N VAL A 265 -0.22 -3.38 9.85
CA VAL A 265 -1.64 -3.44 10.26
C VAL A 265 -2.18 -4.84 10.00
N PRO A 266 -2.79 -5.51 10.97
CA PRO A 266 -3.35 -6.86 10.78
C PRO A 266 -4.39 -6.93 9.66
N ARG A 267 -4.52 -8.09 9.02
CA ARG A 267 -5.53 -8.32 7.97
C ARG A 267 -6.96 -8.18 8.51
N GLY A 268 -7.76 -7.36 7.84
CA GLY A 268 -9.15 -7.10 8.24
C GLY A 268 -9.28 -6.38 9.58
N ALA A 269 -8.26 -5.59 9.98
CA ALA A 269 -8.17 -4.97 11.30
C ALA A 269 -9.38 -4.11 11.71
N PHE A 270 -10.14 -3.60 10.74
CA PHE A 270 -11.22 -2.63 10.97
C PHE A 270 -12.61 -3.12 10.56
N SER A 271 -12.79 -4.39 10.18
CA SER A 271 -14.10 -4.92 9.78
C SER A 271 -15.16 -4.85 10.90
N TRP A 272 -14.72 -4.96 12.16
CA TRP A 272 -15.58 -4.84 13.34
C TRP A 272 -16.29 -3.48 13.44
N VAL A 273 -15.67 -2.40 12.94
CA VAL A 273 -16.29 -1.06 12.91
C VAL A 273 -17.51 -1.06 11.99
N THR A 274 -17.38 -1.68 10.81
CA THR A 274 -18.50 -1.83 9.87
C THR A 274 -19.59 -2.73 10.45
N ALA A 275 -19.20 -3.81 11.13
CA ALA A 275 -20.14 -4.71 11.81
C ALA A 275 -20.97 -3.97 12.87
N GLU A 276 -20.36 -3.04 13.61
CA GLU A 276 -21.09 -2.22 14.59
C GLU A 276 -22.12 -1.33 13.91
N LEU A 277 -21.73 -0.60 12.86
CA LEU A 277 -22.65 0.27 12.10
C LEU A 277 -23.80 -0.52 11.45
N LYS A 278 -23.53 -1.75 11.01
CA LYS A 278 -24.54 -2.61 10.37
C LYS A 278 -25.73 -2.92 11.26
N LYS A 279 -25.59 -2.85 12.56
CA LYS A 279 -26.69 -3.01 13.53
C LYS A 279 -27.71 -1.86 13.47
N HIS A 280 -27.33 -0.72 12.92
CA HIS A 280 -28.06 0.54 12.98
C HIS A 280 -28.58 1.04 11.62
N LEU A 281 -28.03 0.52 10.52
CA LEU A 281 -28.30 0.94 9.15
C LEU A 281 -28.91 -0.19 8.33
N LYS A 282 -29.73 0.15 7.32
CA LYS A 282 -30.45 -0.79 6.46
C LYS A 282 -29.81 -0.95 5.08
N VAL A 283 -29.16 0.10 4.57
CA VAL A 283 -28.44 0.03 3.29
C VAL A 283 -27.25 -0.91 3.40
N PRO A 284 -26.86 -1.59 2.31
CA PRO A 284 -25.68 -2.45 2.34
C PRO A 284 -24.41 -1.65 2.68
N LEU A 285 -23.58 -2.24 3.56
CA LEU A 285 -22.34 -1.66 4.03
C LEU A 285 -21.12 -2.36 3.40
N ILE A 286 -20.14 -1.56 3.02
CA ILE A 286 -18.87 -2.01 2.45
C ILE A 286 -17.77 -1.80 3.47
N THR A 287 -17.02 -2.85 3.81
CA THR A 287 -15.86 -2.73 4.69
C THR A 287 -14.56 -2.65 3.91
N THR A 288 -13.54 -2.05 4.51
CA THR A 288 -12.24 -1.79 3.87
C THR A 288 -11.08 -1.97 4.85
N ASN A 289 -9.88 -1.71 4.38
CA ASN A 289 -8.58 -1.74 5.07
C ASN A 289 -8.03 -3.14 5.36
N ARG A 290 -6.88 -3.41 4.76
CA ARG A 290 -6.11 -4.65 4.95
C ARG A 290 -6.87 -5.95 4.61
N ILE A 291 -7.74 -5.89 3.63
CA ILE A 291 -8.37 -7.07 3.01
C ILE A 291 -7.60 -7.32 1.71
N ASN A 292 -6.84 -8.41 1.64
CA ASN A 292 -5.90 -8.66 0.53
C ASN A 292 -5.87 -10.12 0.06
N THR A 293 -6.68 -10.99 0.63
CA THR A 293 -6.87 -12.37 0.17
C THR A 293 -8.36 -12.74 0.13
N PRO A 294 -8.75 -13.72 -0.71
CA PRO A 294 -10.14 -14.18 -0.77
C PRO A 294 -10.63 -14.79 0.54
N GLU A 295 -9.74 -15.45 1.30
CA GLU A 295 -10.04 -16.06 2.61
C GLU A 295 -10.47 -15.00 3.63
N VAL A 296 -9.73 -13.88 3.69
CA VAL A 296 -10.07 -12.77 4.60
C VAL A 296 -11.40 -12.13 4.19
N ALA A 297 -11.60 -11.92 2.89
CA ALA A 297 -12.85 -11.36 2.37
C ALA A 297 -14.05 -12.26 2.65
N GLU A 298 -13.95 -13.56 2.38
CA GLU A 298 -15.00 -14.54 2.63
C GLU A 298 -15.32 -14.63 4.12
N ARG A 299 -14.31 -14.70 5.00
CA ARG A 299 -14.51 -14.75 6.45
C ARG A 299 -15.33 -13.56 6.96
N ILE A 300 -15.00 -12.35 6.50
CA ILE A 300 -15.70 -11.12 6.89
C ILE A 300 -17.18 -11.15 6.41
N LEU A 301 -17.40 -11.53 5.16
CA LEU A 301 -18.74 -11.56 4.57
C LEU A 301 -19.60 -12.69 5.16
N ALA A 302 -19.06 -13.90 5.28
CA ALA A 302 -19.73 -15.05 5.88
C ALA A 302 -20.02 -14.82 7.37
N GLY A 303 -19.15 -14.09 8.08
CA GLY A 303 -19.37 -13.65 9.45
C GLY A 303 -20.42 -12.54 9.61
N GLY A 304 -20.97 -12.02 8.51
CA GLY A 304 -21.99 -10.98 8.53
C GLY A 304 -21.49 -9.60 8.95
N GLU A 305 -20.17 -9.38 8.98
CA GLU A 305 -19.56 -8.09 9.38
C GLU A 305 -19.84 -6.96 8.37
N ALA A 306 -20.01 -7.32 7.09
CA ALA A 306 -20.32 -6.39 6.01
C ALA A 306 -21.12 -7.09 4.90
N ASP A 307 -21.66 -6.31 3.94
CA ASP A 307 -22.37 -6.83 2.76
C ASP A 307 -21.45 -6.92 1.54
N MET A 308 -20.40 -6.09 1.50
CA MET A 308 -19.34 -6.09 0.49
C MET A 308 -17.99 -5.80 1.12
N VAL A 309 -16.93 -6.15 0.40
CA VAL A 309 -15.55 -5.77 0.73
C VAL A 309 -14.99 -4.81 -0.30
N SER A 310 -14.24 -3.80 0.16
CA SER A 310 -13.52 -2.86 -0.69
C SER A 310 -12.02 -3.15 -0.61
N MET A 311 -11.42 -3.40 -1.77
CA MET A 311 -10.00 -3.64 -1.93
C MET A 311 -9.46 -2.70 -3.02
N ALA A 312 -8.49 -1.88 -2.70
CA ALA A 312 -7.87 -0.97 -3.68
C ALA A 312 -6.56 -1.57 -4.22
N ARG A 313 -5.52 -1.57 -3.40
CA ARG A 313 -4.18 -2.03 -3.78
C ARG A 313 -4.07 -3.52 -4.17
N PRO A 314 -4.92 -4.45 -3.69
CA PRO A 314 -4.95 -5.80 -4.23
C PRO A 314 -5.15 -5.85 -5.74
N PHE A 315 -5.94 -4.93 -6.33
CA PHE A 315 -6.13 -4.80 -7.77
C PHE A 315 -4.99 -4.10 -8.53
N LEU A 316 -4.05 -3.46 -7.82
CA LEU A 316 -2.76 -3.13 -8.41
C LEU A 316 -1.86 -4.35 -8.47
N ALA A 317 -1.84 -5.15 -7.42
CA ALA A 317 -1.01 -6.35 -7.34
C ALA A 317 -1.49 -7.43 -8.32
N ASP A 318 -2.80 -7.67 -8.40
CA ASP A 318 -3.40 -8.68 -9.28
C ASP A 318 -4.75 -8.21 -9.87
N PRO A 319 -4.81 -7.88 -11.16
CA PRO A 319 -6.07 -7.51 -11.82
C PRO A 319 -7.06 -8.68 -11.94
N GLU A 320 -6.59 -9.92 -11.85
CA GLU A 320 -7.37 -11.14 -11.98
C GLU A 320 -7.80 -11.74 -10.62
N PHE A 321 -7.66 -11.00 -9.54
CA PHE A 321 -7.94 -11.46 -8.18
C PHE A 321 -9.27 -12.21 -8.05
N VAL A 322 -10.36 -11.64 -8.58
CA VAL A 322 -11.71 -12.20 -8.42
C VAL A 322 -11.90 -13.45 -9.27
N ILE A 323 -11.47 -13.43 -10.53
CA ILE A 323 -11.61 -14.61 -11.41
C ILE A 323 -10.76 -15.77 -10.92
N LYS A 324 -9.55 -15.52 -10.39
CA LYS A 324 -8.72 -16.56 -9.77
C LYS A 324 -9.39 -17.15 -8.54
N ALA A 325 -10.01 -16.33 -7.70
CA ALA A 325 -10.79 -16.81 -6.56
C ALA A 325 -12.00 -17.64 -7.00
N ALA A 326 -12.70 -17.22 -8.06
CA ALA A 326 -13.85 -17.93 -8.60
C ALA A 326 -13.52 -19.28 -9.22
N GLU A 327 -12.33 -19.40 -9.81
CA GLU A 327 -11.83 -20.61 -10.50
C GLU A 327 -10.98 -21.52 -9.59
N ASP A 328 -11.01 -21.31 -8.28
CA ASP A 328 -10.24 -22.06 -7.29
C ASP A 328 -8.71 -22.00 -7.50
N ARG A 329 -8.24 -20.88 -8.03
CA ARG A 329 -6.82 -20.56 -8.29
C ARG A 329 -6.28 -19.46 -7.36
N ALA A 330 -6.75 -19.43 -6.11
CA ALA A 330 -6.33 -18.44 -5.12
C ALA A 330 -4.81 -18.47 -4.84
N ASP A 331 -4.18 -19.66 -5.01
CA ASP A 331 -2.73 -19.85 -4.93
C ASP A 331 -1.94 -19.17 -6.07
N GLU A 332 -2.61 -18.74 -7.14
CA GLU A 332 -2.02 -17.93 -8.23
C GLU A 332 -2.16 -16.41 -8.02
N ILE A 333 -2.85 -15.96 -6.98
CA ILE A 333 -3.04 -14.53 -6.74
C ILE A 333 -1.74 -13.88 -6.29
N ASN A 334 -1.34 -12.81 -6.99
CA ASN A 334 -0.25 -11.94 -6.55
C ASN A 334 -0.75 -11.02 -5.43
N THR A 335 -0.52 -11.41 -4.19
CA THR A 335 -1.10 -10.75 -3.02
C THR A 335 -0.45 -9.38 -2.76
N CYS A 336 -1.27 -8.36 -2.52
CA CYS A 336 -0.77 -7.05 -2.09
C CYS A 336 -0.15 -7.14 -0.69
N ILE A 337 1.12 -6.82 -0.58
CA ILE A 337 1.89 -6.85 0.67
C ILE A 337 1.78 -5.58 1.51
N ALA A 338 0.91 -4.66 1.15
CA ALA A 338 0.64 -3.40 1.86
C ALA A 338 1.87 -2.49 2.13
N CYS A 339 2.91 -2.59 1.30
CA CYS A 339 4.18 -1.88 1.46
C CYS A 339 4.11 -0.37 1.17
N ASN A 340 3.10 0.11 0.46
CA ASN A 340 2.89 1.50 0.01
C ASN A 340 3.96 2.07 -0.94
N GLN A 341 5.04 1.36 -1.26
CA GLN A 341 6.26 1.90 -1.89
C GLN A 341 6.09 2.36 -3.35
N ALA A 342 5.34 1.62 -4.17
CA ALA A 342 5.15 1.96 -5.58
C ALA A 342 3.78 2.58 -5.89
N CYS A 343 2.86 2.56 -4.94
CA CYS A 343 1.54 3.20 -5.05
C CYS A 343 1.55 4.55 -4.32
N LEU A 344 1.30 4.59 -3.01
CA LEU A 344 1.17 5.82 -2.23
C LEU A 344 2.43 6.69 -2.24
N ASP A 345 3.63 6.11 -2.02
CA ASP A 345 4.87 6.90 -2.04
C ASP A 345 5.15 7.52 -3.41
N HIS A 346 4.74 6.87 -4.51
CA HIS A 346 4.82 7.45 -5.86
C HIS A 346 3.87 8.64 -6.01
N VAL A 347 2.59 8.46 -5.65
CA VAL A 347 1.58 9.51 -5.77
C VAL A 347 1.95 10.75 -4.94
N PHE A 348 2.42 10.55 -3.70
CA PHE A 348 2.89 11.68 -2.86
C PHE A 348 4.19 12.34 -3.37
N LYS A 349 4.88 11.73 -4.32
CA LYS A 349 6.00 12.33 -5.06
C LYS A 349 5.60 12.80 -6.46
N GLN A 350 4.30 12.88 -6.74
CA GLN A 350 3.73 13.25 -8.06
C GLN A 350 4.25 12.35 -9.20
N LYS A 351 4.43 11.08 -8.92
CA LYS A 351 4.79 10.05 -9.89
C LYS A 351 3.60 9.14 -10.14
N ARG A 352 3.49 8.61 -11.35
CA ARG A 352 2.53 7.56 -11.68
C ARG A 352 2.62 6.42 -10.66
N ALA A 353 1.49 5.96 -10.17
CA ALA A 353 1.41 4.77 -9.34
C ALA A 353 1.88 3.52 -10.08
N SER A 354 2.32 2.53 -9.32
CA SER A 354 2.60 1.18 -9.77
C SER A 354 2.45 0.23 -8.58
N CYS A 355 2.93 -0.99 -8.67
CA CYS A 355 2.97 -1.93 -7.57
C CYS A 355 4.35 -2.55 -7.45
N LEU A 356 4.85 -2.74 -6.21
CA LEU A 356 6.13 -3.39 -5.96
C LEU A 356 6.16 -4.80 -6.54
N VAL A 357 5.10 -5.60 -6.30
CA VAL A 357 4.99 -7.00 -6.73
C VAL A 357 4.44 -7.16 -8.15
N ASN A 358 3.90 -6.08 -8.75
CA ASN A 358 3.39 -6.08 -10.12
C ASN A 358 3.81 -4.79 -10.86
N PRO A 359 4.97 -4.76 -11.50
CA PRO A 359 5.49 -3.57 -12.17
C PRO A 359 4.65 -3.13 -13.38
N ARG A 360 3.73 -3.99 -13.86
CA ARG A 360 2.82 -3.68 -14.98
C ARG A 360 1.64 -2.81 -14.54
N ALA A 361 1.31 -2.76 -13.24
CA ALA A 361 0.23 -1.93 -12.71
C ALA A 361 0.41 -0.46 -13.10
N CYS A 362 -0.60 0.13 -13.72
CA CYS A 362 -0.62 1.46 -14.34
C CYS A 362 0.30 1.62 -15.57
N PHE A 363 0.92 0.54 -16.05
CA PHE A 363 1.75 0.46 -17.27
C PHE A 363 1.24 -0.59 -18.24
N GLU A 364 -0.05 -0.90 -18.21
CA GLU A 364 -0.69 -1.98 -18.97
C GLU A 364 -0.49 -1.83 -20.49
N THR A 365 -0.40 -0.59 -21.00
CA THR A 365 -0.19 -0.29 -22.43
C THR A 365 1.27 -0.15 -22.81
N GLU A 366 2.19 -0.11 -21.85
CA GLU A 366 3.61 0.19 -22.07
C GLU A 366 4.51 -1.02 -21.76
N LEU A 367 4.20 -1.78 -20.71
CA LEU A 367 4.93 -2.97 -20.31
C LEU A 367 4.13 -4.23 -20.69
N THR A 368 4.40 -4.75 -21.88
CA THR A 368 3.67 -5.88 -22.47
C THR A 368 4.57 -7.09 -22.68
N PHE A 369 4.01 -8.28 -22.57
CA PHE A 369 4.73 -9.56 -22.60
C PHE A 369 4.17 -10.49 -23.70
N GLY A 370 4.14 -9.99 -24.96
CA GLY A 370 3.76 -10.78 -26.11
C GLY A 370 4.75 -11.94 -26.38
N ARG A 371 4.27 -13.05 -26.93
CA ARG A 371 5.14 -14.18 -27.32
C ARG A 371 6.18 -13.72 -28.34
N VAL A 372 7.41 -14.21 -28.15
CA VAL A 372 8.52 -13.92 -29.09
C VAL A 372 8.47 -14.87 -30.29
N PRO A 373 8.85 -14.39 -31.49
CA PRO A 373 8.91 -15.24 -32.66
C PRO A 373 10.08 -16.24 -32.64
N GLN A 374 11.14 -15.92 -31.91
CA GLN A 374 12.35 -16.74 -31.78
C GLN A 374 12.70 -16.92 -30.29
N PRO A 375 12.24 -18.03 -29.69
CA PRO A 375 12.58 -18.36 -28.31
C PRO A 375 14.09 -18.57 -28.11
N LYS A 376 14.62 -18.04 -27.01
CA LYS A 376 16.01 -18.23 -26.58
C LYS A 376 16.06 -19.21 -25.41
N LYS A 377 17.23 -19.85 -25.22
CA LYS A 377 17.56 -20.61 -24.05
C LYS A 377 18.34 -19.70 -23.08
N LEU A 378 17.73 -19.37 -21.96
CA LEU A 378 18.24 -18.36 -21.00
C LEU A 378 18.64 -19.00 -19.69
N ALA A 379 19.85 -18.64 -19.19
CA ALA A 379 20.26 -18.97 -17.83
C ALA A 379 20.06 -17.76 -16.93
N VAL A 380 19.38 -17.93 -15.81
CA VAL A 380 19.19 -16.93 -14.76
C VAL A 380 19.93 -17.39 -13.51
N VAL A 381 20.87 -16.61 -13.01
CA VAL A 381 21.65 -16.93 -11.81
C VAL A 381 21.23 -16.04 -10.66
N GLY A 382 20.53 -16.61 -9.68
CA GLY A 382 19.96 -15.94 -8.53
C GLY A 382 18.43 -15.94 -8.55
N ALA A 383 17.81 -16.67 -7.61
CA ALA A 383 16.37 -16.78 -7.42
C ALA A 383 15.83 -15.76 -6.39
N GLY A 384 16.44 -14.58 -6.33
CA GLY A 384 15.92 -13.42 -5.61
C GLY A 384 14.86 -12.65 -6.44
N PRO A 385 14.33 -11.51 -5.92
CA PRO A 385 13.21 -10.79 -6.54
C PRO A 385 13.39 -10.47 -8.03
N ALA A 386 14.59 -10.05 -8.44
CA ALA A 386 14.89 -9.71 -9.83
C ALA A 386 14.89 -10.94 -10.75
N GLY A 387 15.57 -12.02 -10.32
CA GLY A 387 15.66 -13.27 -11.09
C GLY A 387 14.30 -13.97 -11.20
N LEU A 388 13.52 -14.00 -10.11
CA LEU A 388 12.16 -14.55 -10.11
C LEU A 388 11.25 -13.82 -11.09
N ALA A 389 11.25 -12.48 -11.06
CA ALA A 389 10.45 -11.68 -11.96
C ALA A 389 10.87 -11.88 -13.42
N PHE A 390 12.18 -11.79 -13.71
CA PHE A 390 12.69 -12.03 -15.07
C PHE A 390 12.32 -13.41 -15.57
N ALA A 391 12.59 -14.48 -14.80
CA ALA A 391 12.35 -15.86 -15.20
C ALA A 391 10.88 -16.11 -15.58
N CYS A 392 9.94 -15.62 -14.74
CA CYS A 392 8.51 -15.77 -15.01
C CYS A 392 8.08 -15.03 -16.28
N TYR A 393 8.43 -13.75 -16.42
CA TYR A 393 8.01 -12.96 -17.58
C TYR A 393 8.68 -13.42 -18.89
N ALA A 394 9.95 -13.87 -18.85
CA ALA A 394 10.63 -14.41 -20.02
C ALA A 394 10.02 -15.75 -20.47
N ALA A 395 9.71 -16.64 -19.52
CA ALA A 395 9.05 -17.91 -19.82
C ALA A 395 7.63 -17.73 -20.39
N GLU A 396 6.85 -16.77 -19.88
CA GLU A 396 5.53 -16.41 -20.43
C GLU A 396 5.62 -15.91 -21.87
N ARG A 397 6.72 -15.26 -22.24
CA ARG A 397 6.98 -14.86 -23.63
C ARG A 397 7.42 -16.01 -24.55
N GLY A 398 7.67 -17.19 -23.98
CA GLY A 398 8.02 -18.42 -24.72
C GLY A 398 9.50 -18.77 -24.71
N HIS A 399 10.36 -18.05 -23.96
CA HIS A 399 11.75 -18.45 -23.79
C HIS A 399 11.87 -19.72 -22.93
N GLN A 400 12.92 -20.51 -23.17
CA GLN A 400 13.31 -21.61 -22.30
C GLN A 400 14.21 -21.07 -21.19
N VAL A 401 13.73 -21.13 -19.94
CA VAL A 401 14.41 -20.48 -18.81
C VAL A 401 14.85 -21.52 -17.80
N SER A 402 16.16 -21.55 -17.51
CA SER A 402 16.74 -22.29 -16.39
C SER A 402 17.18 -21.31 -15.31
N LEU A 403 16.59 -21.43 -14.11
CA LEU A 403 16.84 -20.55 -12.96
C LEU A 403 17.68 -21.31 -11.91
N PHE A 404 18.85 -20.77 -11.59
CA PHE A 404 19.81 -21.34 -10.66
C PHE A 404 19.94 -20.51 -9.39
N ASP A 405 20.02 -21.17 -8.23
CA ASP A 405 20.43 -20.52 -6.99
C ASP A 405 21.29 -21.47 -6.14
N GLN A 406 22.27 -20.90 -5.42
CA GLN A 406 23.09 -21.66 -4.45
C GLN A 406 22.31 -22.00 -3.17
N ALA A 407 21.23 -21.26 -2.85
CA ALA A 407 20.36 -21.55 -1.72
C ALA A 407 19.42 -22.72 -2.03
N SER A 408 18.93 -23.36 -0.99
CA SER A 408 17.97 -24.48 -1.08
C SER A 408 16.52 -24.02 -1.30
N GLU A 409 16.24 -22.72 -1.26
CA GLU A 409 14.93 -22.12 -1.46
C GLU A 409 15.01 -20.84 -2.31
N ILE A 410 13.91 -20.51 -2.99
CA ILE A 410 13.77 -19.24 -3.71
C ILE A 410 13.56 -18.09 -2.74
N GLY A 411 13.78 -16.85 -3.21
CA GLY A 411 13.40 -15.61 -2.48
C GLY A 411 14.54 -14.68 -2.16
N GLY A 412 15.76 -15.19 -1.99
CA GLY A 412 16.91 -14.33 -1.66
C GLY A 412 16.64 -13.46 -0.42
N GLN A 413 16.73 -12.13 -0.55
CA GLN A 413 16.51 -11.19 0.57
C GLN A 413 15.07 -11.20 1.12
N PHE A 414 14.07 -11.68 0.39
CA PHE A 414 12.71 -11.85 0.92
C PHE A 414 12.65 -12.86 2.07
N ASN A 415 13.56 -13.85 2.10
CA ASN A 415 13.62 -14.83 3.17
C ASN A 415 14.05 -14.21 4.52
N PHE A 416 14.72 -13.08 4.49
CA PHE A 416 15.05 -12.31 5.69
C PHE A 416 13.92 -11.33 6.02
N ALA A 417 13.40 -10.62 5.02
CA ALA A 417 12.34 -9.65 5.21
C ALA A 417 11.05 -10.27 5.77
N LYS A 418 10.66 -11.48 5.34
CA LYS A 418 9.45 -12.18 5.82
C LYS A 418 9.45 -12.49 7.31
N GLN A 419 10.63 -12.45 7.98
CA GLN A 419 10.78 -12.73 9.41
C GLN A 419 10.59 -11.49 10.29
N ILE A 420 10.60 -10.30 9.68
CA ILE A 420 10.46 -9.03 10.40
C ILE A 420 8.99 -8.86 10.80
N PRO A 421 8.70 -8.55 12.07
CA PRO A 421 7.34 -8.30 12.53
C PRO A 421 6.59 -7.28 11.65
N GLY A 422 5.38 -7.63 11.22
CA GLY A 422 4.59 -6.81 10.30
C GLY A 422 4.99 -6.91 8.82
N LYS A 423 5.95 -7.79 8.45
CA LYS A 423 6.34 -8.06 7.04
C LYS A 423 6.07 -9.50 6.59
N GLU A 424 5.25 -10.22 7.32
CA GLU A 424 4.87 -11.61 7.03
C GLU A 424 4.22 -11.78 5.66
N GLU A 425 3.67 -10.71 5.08
CA GLU A 425 3.08 -10.71 3.74
C GLU A 425 4.08 -11.15 2.63
N PHE A 426 5.38 -11.10 2.87
CA PHE A 426 6.36 -11.63 1.92
C PHE A 426 6.29 -13.16 1.75
N HIS A 427 5.70 -13.89 2.69
CA HIS A 427 5.37 -15.31 2.47
C HIS A 427 4.44 -15.48 1.26
N GLU A 428 3.47 -14.60 1.09
CA GLU A 428 2.56 -14.61 -0.06
C GLU A 428 3.29 -14.31 -1.38
N THR A 429 4.25 -13.38 -1.37
CA THR A 429 5.06 -13.09 -2.56
C THR A 429 5.88 -14.32 -2.99
N LEU A 430 6.47 -15.04 -2.03
CA LEU A 430 7.21 -16.27 -2.33
C LEU A 430 6.30 -17.39 -2.83
N ARG A 431 5.13 -17.57 -2.21
CA ARG A 431 4.09 -18.51 -2.69
C ARG A 431 3.72 -18.22 -4.15
N TYR A 432 3.43 -16.96 -4.45
CA TYR A 432 3.08 -16.52 -5.80
C TYR A 432 4.16 -16.84 -6.83
N PHE A 433 5.42 -16.49 -6.54
CA PHE A 433 6.52 -16.77 -7.46
C PHE A 433 6.76 -18.26 -7.63
N ALA A 434 6.70 -19.06 -6.55
CA ALA A 434 6.84 -20.51 -6.63
C ALA A 434 5.78 -21.11 -7.58
N LYS A 435 4.51 -20.71 -7.40
CA LYS A 435 3.41 -21.16 -8.25
C LYS A 435 3.55 -20.71 -9.70
N ARG A 436 4.00 -19.48 -9.90
CA ARG A 436 4.18 -18.92 -11.24
C ARG A 436 5.33 -19.57 -12.01
N LEU A 437 6.46 -19.87 -11.35
CA LEU A 437 7.57 -20.60 -11.95
C LEU A 437 7.12 -21.98 -12.45
N GLU A 438 6.38 -22.73 -11.61
CA GLU A 438 5.78 -24.02 -11.98
C GLU A 438 4.89 -23.89 -13.21
N LYS A 439 3.96 -22.94 -13.18
CA LYS A 439 2.98 -22.71 -14.26
C LYS A 439 3.62 -22.30 -15.57
N CYS A 440 4.69 -21.50 -15.53
CA CYS A 440 5.41 -21.05 -16.72
C CYS A 440 6.42 -22.07 -17.26
N GLY A 441 6.64 -23.18 -16.54
CA GLY A 441 7.58 -24.23 -16.94
C GLY A 441 9.05 -23.80 -16.83
N VAL A 442 9.38 -22.97 -15.86
CA VAL A 442 10.77 -22.59 -15.57
C VAL A 442 11.49 -23.77 -14.91
N GLU A 443 12.63 -24.16 -15.47
CA GLU A 443 13.49 -25.19 -14.87
C GLU A 443 14.24 -24.60 -13.67
N LEU A 444 13.95 -25.10 -12.47
CA LEU A 444 14.47 -24.56 -11.22
C LEU A 444 15.55 -25.49 -10.63
N TYR A 445 16.78 -24.94 -10.44
CA TYR A 445 17.95 -25.65 -9.91
C TYR A 445 18.42 -24.96 -8.62
N LEU A 446 17.96 -25.44 -7.48
CA LEU A 446 18.35 -24.95 -6.14
C LEU A 446 19.51 -25.75 -5.55
N GLY A 447 20.25 -25.15 -4.60
CA GLY A 447 21.44 -25.76 -3.99
C GLY A 447 22.62 -25.87 -4.95
N GLN A 448 22.61 -25.15 -6.07
CA GLN A 448 23.60 -25.26 -7.14
C GLN A 448 24.29 -23.94 -7.42
N ARG A 449 25.49 -23.76 -6.87
CA ARG A 449 26.33 -22.61 -7.22
C ARG A 449 26.88 -22.79 -8.64
N GLN A 450 26.65 -21.81 -9.50
CA GLN A 450 27.15 -21.78 -10.86
C GLN A 450 28.55 -21.18 -10.96
N SER A 451 29.32 -21.68 -11.93
CA SER A 451 30.58 -21.07 -12.38
C SER A 451 30.43 -20.52 -13.81
N ALA A 452 31.36 -19.70 -14.27
CA ALA A 452 31.36 -19.24 -15.65
C ALA A 452 31.47 -20.44 -16.63
N GLU A 453 32.28 -21.46 -16.31
CA GLU A 453 32.48 -22.67 -17.12
C GLU A 453 31.19 -23.47 -17.25
N SER A 454 30.47 -23.70 -16.13
CA SER A 454 29.20 -24.44 -16.16
C SER A 454 28.15 -23.74 -17.02
N LEU A 455 28.07 -22.42 -16.95
CA LEU A 455 27.14 -21.62 -17.76
C LEU A 455 27.52 -21.59 -19.25
N LEU A 456 28.81 -21.53 -19.57
CA LEU A 456 29.30 -21.61 -20.95
C LEU A 456 29.04 -23.01 -21.56
N GLY A 457 29.22 -24.07 -20.78
CA GLY A 457 28.94 -25.46 -21.22
C GLY A 457 27.44 -25.78 -21.32
N GLY A 458 26.55 -25.02 -20.71
CA GLY A 458 25.10 -25.28 -20.66
C GLY A 458 24.33 -24.99 -21.95
N GLY A 459 24.97 -24.46 -22.99
CA GLY A 459 24.34 -24.19 -24.28
C GLY A 459 23.28 -23.06 -24.23
N PHE A 460 23.38 -22.13 -23.29
CA PHE A 460 22.50 -20.98 -23.17
C PHE A 460 22.84 -19.92 -24.21
N ASP A 461 21.83 -19.23 -24.76
CA ASP A 461 22.03 -18.12 -25.67
C ASP A 461 22.52 -16.89 -24.91
N GLU A 462 21.90 -16.59 -23.79
CA GLU A 462 22.22 -15.43 -22.95
C GLU A 462 22.18 -15.80 -21.45
N VAL A 463 22.93 -15.06 -20.61
CA VAL A 463 23.00 -15.24 -19.17
C VAL A 463 22.54 -13.99 -18.45
N ILE A 464 21.66 -14.17 -17.49
CA ILE A 464 21.13 -13.09 -16.63
C ILE A 464 21.68 -13.27 -15.22
N LEU A 465 22.50 -12.32 -14.76
CA LEU A 465 23.05 -12.28 -13.42
C LEU A 465 22.13 -11.48 -12.49
N ALA A 466 21.39 -12.17 -11.66
CA ALA A 466 20.55 -11.65 -10.58
C ALA A 466 21.09 -12.08 -9.20
N THR A 467 22.41 -12.20 -9.09
CA THR A 467 23.16 -12.75 -7.96
C THR A 467 23.07 -11.93 -6.67
N GLY A 468 22.48 -10.74 -6.74
CA GLY A 468 22.18 -9.92 -5.57
C GLY A 468 23.40 -9.20 -4.99
N ILE A 469 23.50 -9.24 -3.66
CA ILE A 469 24.44 -8.42 -2.88
C ILE A 469 25.12 -9.25 -1.79
N ARG A 470 26.19 -8.68 -1.25
CA ARG A 470 26.77 -9.08 0.03
C ARG A 470 26.82 -7.89 1.01
N PRO A 471 26.75 -8.11 2.32
CA PRO A 471 26.96 -7.06 3.31
C PRO A 471 28.35 -6.45 3.17
N ARG A 472 28.44 -5.12 3.30
CA ARG A 472 29.71 -4.42 3.35
C ARG A 472 30.24 -4.43 4.78
N THR A 473 31.52 -4.74 4.93
CA THR A 473 32.23 -4.61 6.22
C THR A 473 32.84 -3.19 6.30
N PRO A 474 32.38 -2.32 7.23
CA PRO A 474 32.98 -1.01 7.40
C PRO A 474 34.36 -1.10 8.05
N ASN A 475 35.23 -0.14 7.76
CA ASN A 475 36.54 -0.04 8.40
C ASN A 475 36.40 0.62 9.78
N ILE A 476 36.24 -0.20 10.83
CA ILE A 476 36.15 0.22 12.24
C ILE A 476 37.19 -0.59 13.00
N PRO A 477 38.09 0.03 13.77
CA PRO A 477 39.05 -0.69 14.63
C PRO A 477 38.32 -1.68 15.55
N GLY A 478 38.71 -2.95 15.52
CA GLY A 478 38.05 -4.01 16.27
C GLY A 478 36.83 -4.63 15.59
N ILE A 479 36.63 -4.42 14.28
CA ILE A 479 35.50 -5.01 13.52
C ILE A 479 35.49 -6.55 13.54
N GLU A 480 36.65 -7.17 13.76
CA GLU A 480 36.81 -8.65 13.89
C GLU A 480 36.54 -9.15 15.30
N HIS A 481 36.15 -8.28 16.24
CA HIS A 481 35.87 -8.66 17.63
C HIS A 481 34.67 -9.63 17.72
N ALA A 482 34.72 -10.58 18.66
CA ALA A 482 33.68 -11.63 18.83
C ALA A 482 32.25 -11.07 19.09
N LYS A 483 32.14 -9.85 19.54
CA LYS A 483 30.84 -9.16 19.70
C LYS A 483 30.22 -8.72 18.38
N VAL A 484 30.95 -8.73 17.27
CA VAL A 484 30.48 -8.22 15.97
C VAL A 484 29.75 -9.31 15.20
N MET A 485 28.57 -8.97 14.71
CA MET A 485 27.74 -9.82 13.85
C MET A 485 27.27 -9.04 12.64
N SER A 486 27.04 -9.73 11.53
CA SER A 486 26.28 -9.18 10.41
C SER A 486 24.77 -9.36 10.65
N TYR A 487 23.92 -8.63 9.93
CA TYR A 487 22.48 -8.88 9.97
C TYR A 487 22.12 -10.29 9.46
N LEU A 488 22.97 -10.93 8.65
CA LEU A 488 22.77 -12.31 8.19
C LEU A 488 22.97 -13.31 9.33
N ASP A 489 23.93 -13.08 10.22
CA ASP A 489 24.11 -13.91 11.41
C ASP A 489 22.83 -13.93 12.28
N VAL A 490 22.11 -12.80 12.33
CA VAL A 490 20.87 -12.67 13.09
C VAL A 490 19.66 -13.25 12.36
N LEU A 491 19.45 -12.86 11.08
CA LEU A 491 18.22 -13.18 10.34
C LEU A 491 18.29 -14.49 9.55
N ARG A 492 19.47 -14.91 9.12
CA ARG A 492 19.68 -16.18 8.39
C ARG A 492 20.11 -17.31 9.31
N ASP A 493 21.15 -17.04 10.12
CA ASP A 493 21.82 -18.07 10.90
C ASP A 493 21.23 -18.19 12.32
N HIS A 494 20.30 -17.29 12.70
CA HIS A 494 19.61 -17.23 13.98
C HIS A 494 20.54 -17.32 15.19
N LYS A 495 21.73 -16.71 15.07
CA LYS A 495 22.69 -16.68 16.19
C LYS A 495 22.09 -15.94 17.39
N PRO A 496 22.36 -16.41 18.61
CA PRO A 496 21.83 -15.77 19.82
C PRO A 496 22.38 -14.34 19.94
N VAL A 497 21.50 -13.41 20.31
CA VAL A 497 21.81 -12.00 20.55
C VAL A 497 21.53 -11.66 21.99
N GLY A 498 22.45 -10.97 22.66
CA GLY A 498 22.33 -10.57 24.06
C GLY A 498 21.31 -9.45 24.31
N GLU A 499 21.31 -8.92 25.53
CA GLU A 499 20.31 -7.93 25.97
C GLU A 499 20.60 -6.50 25.50
N LYS A 500 21.89 -6.15 25.33
CA LYS A 500 22.35 -4.81 24.95
C LYS A 500 23.00 -4.84 23.58
N VAL A 501 22.41 -4.14 22.60
CA VAL A 501 22.78 -4.25 21.20
C VAL A 501 22.98 -2.89 20.56
N ALA A 502 24.10 -2.71 19.84
CA ALA A 502 24.30 -1.59 18.94
C ALA A 502 24.07 -2.05 17.49
N VAL A 503 23.20 -1.37 16.76
CA VAL A 503 22.96 -1.60 15.34
C VAL A 503 23.63 -0.46 14.56
N ILE A 504 24.66 -0.77 13.76
CA ILE A 504 25.40 0.18 12.94
C ILE A 504 24.77 0.25 11.54
N GLY A 505 24.16 1.38 11.23
CA GLY A 505 23.47 1.64 9.96
C GLY A 505 21.96 1.71 10.15
N ALA A 506 21.39 2.92 10.04
CA ALA A 506 19.97 3.19 10.20
C ALA A 506 19.24 3.37 8.84
N GLY A 507 19.55 2.52 7.88
CA GLY A 507 18.77 2.29 6.67
C GLY A 507 17.64 1.29 6.91
N GLY A 508 16.94 0.86 5.85
CA GLY A 508 15.83 -0.11 5.94
C GLY A 508 16.20 -1.36 6.74
N ILE A 509 17.33 -1.99 6.44
CA ILE A 509 17.79 -3.21 7.14
C ILE A 509 18.07 -2.94 8.63
N GLY A 510 18.66 -1.78 8.96
CA GLY A 510 18.94 -1.45 10.37
C GLY A 510 17.66 -1.26 11.19
N PHE A 511 16.63 -0.64 10.59
CA PHE A 511 15.30 -0.55 11.20
C PHE A 511 14.67 -1.93 11.36
N ASP A 512 14.72 -2.76 10.32
CA ASP A 512 14.18 -4.13 10.33
C ASP A 512 14.81 -4.99 11.43
N VAL A 513 16.14 -4.95 11.55
CA VAL A 513 16.87 -5.68 12.60
C VAL A 513 16.52 -5.15 13.99
N ALA A 514 16.41 -3.82 14.14
CA ALA A 514 16.02 -3.24 15.42
C ALA A 514 14.59 -3.65 15.83
N GLU A 515 13.63 -3.61 14.90
CA GLU A 515 12.25 -4.08 15.15
C GLU A 515 12.23 -5.58 15.49
N TYR A 516 12.93 -6.41 14.73
CA TYR A 516 13.05 -7.85 14.97
C TYR A 516 13.58 -8.19 16.39
N LEU A 517 14.47 -7.34 16.93
CA LEU A 517 15.12 -7.58 18.22
C LEU A 517 14.37 -6.99 19.41
N VAL A 518 13.50 -5.98 19.23
CA VAL A 518 12.74 -5.37 20.33
C VAL A 518 11.36 -5.97 20.55
N GLU A 519 10.79 -6.60 19.53
CA GLU A 519 9.45 -7.17 19.61
C GLU A 519 9.45 -8.57 20.19
N LYS A 520 8.48 -8.85 21.06
CA LYS A 520 8.16 -10.21 21.49
C LYS A 520 7.56 -10.98 20.33
N ARG A 521 8.06 -12.17 20.07
CA ARG A 521 7.50 -13.05 19.05
C ARG A 521 6.20 -13.67 19.53
N GLY A 522 5.14 -13.52 18.73
CA GLY A 522 4.01 -14.42 18.71
C GLY A 522 2.82 -14.05 19.58
N SER A 523 1.75 -13.63 18.91
CA SER A 523 0.39 -13.92 19.37
C SER A 523 -0.06 -15.24 18.70
N PRO A 524 -0.71 -16.17 19.42
CA PRO A 524 -0.97 -17.52 18.91
C PRO A 524 -2.03 -17.58 17.78
N ASP A 525 -2.84 -16.53 17.61
CA ASP A 525 -3.90 -16.46 16.59
C ASP A 525 -4.11 -15.04 16.08
N ALA A 526 -4.76 -14.94 14.92
CA ALA A 526 -4.96 -13.67 14.20
C ALA A 526 -5.87 -12.69 14.96
N GLU A 527 -6.81 -13.16 15.78
CA GLU A 527 -7.71 -12.30 16.55
C GLU A 527 -6.99 -11.68 17.73
N SER A 528 -6.27 -12.48 18.50
CA SER A 528 -5.42 -12.00 19.61
C SER A 528 -4.36 -11.02 19.11
N HIS A 529 -3.75 -11.27 17.94
CA HIS A 529 -2.81 -10.37 17.31
C HIS A 529 -3.45 -9.04 16.92
N ARG A 530 -4.65 -9.08 16.31
CA ARG A 530 -5.41 -7.87 15.97
C ARG A 530 -5.76 -7.05 17.21
N ASP A 531 -6.28 -7.69 18.25
CA ASP A 531 -6.72 -7.01 19.47
C ASP A 531 -5.55 -6.42 20.24
N HIS A 532 -4.41 -7.11 20.28
CA HIS A 532 -3.16 -6.59 20.82
C HIS A 532 -2.68 -5.36 20.05
N TRP A 533 -2.67 -5.43 18.70
CA TRP A 533 -2.28 -4.32 17.84
C TRP A 533 -3.19 -3.09 18.03
N LEU A 534 -4.51 -3.28 18.15
CA LEU A 534 -5.45 -2.18 18.42
C LEU A 534 -5.12 -1.46 19.74
N LYS A 535 -4.83 -2.22 20.80
CA LYS A 535 -4.43 -1.67 22.11
C LYS A 535 -3.10 -0.94 22.05
N GLU A 536 -2.10 -1.53 21.38
CA GLU A 536 -0.77 -0.92 21.23
C GLU A 536 -0.85 0.44 20.51
N TRP A 537 -1.74 0.59 19.54
CA TRP A 537 -1.94 1.84 18.82
C TRP A 537 -2.99 2.75 19.45
N GLY A 538 -3.57 2.40 20.59
CA GLY A 538 -4.55 3.21 21.30
C GLY A 538 -5.85 3.41 20.54
N ILE A 539 -6.36 2.34 19.92
CA ILE A 539 -7.67 2.34 19.25
C ILE A 539 -8.73 1.82 20.21
N ASP A 540 -9.76 2.63 20.44
CA ASP A 540 -10.89 2.27 21.29
C ASP A 540 -11.86 1.32 20.57
N LYS A 541 -11.74 0.03 20.83
CA LYS A 541 -12.63 -1.00 20.26
C LYS A 541 -14.08 -0.89 20.77
N GLN A 542 -14.29 -0.23 21.91
CA GLN A 542 -15.65 -0.02 22.47
C GLN A 542 -16.37 1.17 21.84
N LEU A 543 -15.66 2.01 21.06
CA LEU A 543 -16.18 3.24 20.44
C LEU A 543 -16.82 4.22 21.44
N GLY A 544 -16.42 4.17 22.72
CA GLY A 544 -16.89 5.08 23.76
C GLY A 544 -16.26 6.47 23.65
N GLU A 545 -15.05 6.56 23.11
CA GLU A 545 -14.32 7.80 22.99
C GLU A 545 -14.45 8.43 21.60
N ARG A 546 -14.56 9.76 21.53
CA ARG A 546 -14.63 10.49 20.28
C ARG A 546 -13.41 10.26 19.40
N GLY A 547 -13.64 10.02 18.12
CA GLY A 547 -12.57 9.69 17.16
C GLY A 547 -12.02 8.28 17.32
N GLY A 548 -12.49 7.51 18.29
CA GLY A 548 -12.04 6.13 18.54
C GLY A 548 -10.63 6.01 19.10
N LEU A 549 -10.18 7.01 19.89
CA LEU A 549 -8.85 7.03 20.48
C LEU A 549 -8.88 6.68 21.97
N THR A 550 -7.92 5.87 22.40
CA THR A 550 -7.66 5.59 23.83
C THR A 550 -6.15 5.66 24.11
N THR A 551 -5.77 5.44 25.35
CA THR A 551 -4.35 5.41 25.74
C THR A 551 -3.68 4.16 25.18
N PRO A 552 -2.55 4.27 24.43
CA PRO A 552 -1.81 3.12 23.93
C PRO A 552 -1.23 2.27 25.07
N GLU A 553 -1.32 0.95 24.93
CA GLU A 553 -0.70 -0.03 25.81
C GLU A 553 0.58 -0.57 25.14
N ILE A 554 1.75 -0.04 25.54
CA ILE A 554 3.03 -0.40 24.92
C ILE A 554 3.73 -1.48 25.73
N ASP A 555 4.09 -2.58 25.07
CA ASP A 555 4.89 -3.63 25.69
C ASP A 555 6.30 -3.16 26.02
N ALA A 556 6.88 -3.74 27.07
CA ALA A 556 8.28 -3.54 27.37
C ALA A 556 9.15 -4.16 26.27
N PRO A 557 10.24 -3.49 25.86
CA PRO A 557 11.15 -4.04 24.88
C PRO A 557 11.88 -5.27 25.43
N GLU A 558 12.15 -6.26 24.58
CA GLU A 558 12.96 -7.43 24.98
C GLU A 558 14.44 -7.07 25.20
N ARG A 559 14.94 -6.06 24.49
CA ARG A 559 16.36 -5.66 24.47
C ARG A 559 16.52 -4.16 24.52
N GLN A 560 17.65 -3.73 25.07
CA GLN A 560 18.11 -2.35 24.96
C GLN A 560 18.90 -2.17 23.68
N ILE A 561 18.40 -1.32 22.76
CA ILE A 561 19.00 -1.12 21.45
C ILE A 561 19.42 0.32 21.22
N TRP A 562 20.61 0.48 20.64
CA TRP A 562 21.09 1.71 20.03
C TRP A 562 21.11 1.54 18.51
N LEU A 563 20.32 2.33 17.78
CA LEU A 563 20.31 2.40 16.33
C LEU A 563 21.13 3.63 15.88
N LEU A 564 22.24 3.38 15.18
CA LEU A 564 23.29 4.36 14.99
C LEU A 564 23.45 4.76 13.50
N GLN A 565 23.59 6.04 13.24
CA GLN A 565 23.74 6.60 11.91
C GLN A 565 24.90 7.62 11.86
N ARG A 566 25.78 7.52 10.84
CA ARG A 566 26.87 8.51 10.59
C ARG A 566 26.34 9.87 10.12
N LYS A 567 25.28 9.86 9.29
CA LYS A 567 24.68 11.10 8.79
C LYS A 567 24.09 11.92 9.94
N GLU A 568 24.19 13.23 9.87
CA GLU A 568 23.63 14.16 10.86
C GLU A 568 22.11 14.33 10.73
N SER A 569 21.53 13.95 9.56
CA SER A 569 20.09 14.00 9.33
C SER A 569 19.34 13.11 10.34
N LYS A 570 18.04 13.35 10.48
CA LYS A 570 17.18 12.56 11.34
C LYS A 570 17.29 11.07 11.02
N VAL A 571 17.43 10.23 12.04
CA VAL A 571 17.50 8.77 11.87
C VAL A 571 16.24 8.28 11.15
N GLY A 572 16.45 7.49 10.07
CA GLY A 572 15.37 7.00 9.22
C GLY A 572 14.79 8.03 8.23
N ASP A 573 15.50 9.12 7.95
CA ASP A 573 15.06 10.14 6.98
C ASP A 573 14.92 9.59 5.55
N GLY A 574 15.71 8.56 5.21
CA GLY A 574 15.65 7.84 3.92
C GLY A 574 14.55 6.79 3.79
N LEU A 575 13.75 6.53 4.83
CA LEU A 575 12.67 5.56 4.76
C LEU A 575 11.50 6.05 3.91
N GLY A 576 10.61 5.13 3.50
CA GLY A 576 9.41 5.44 2.73
C GLY A 576 8.58 6.57 3.36
N LYS A 577 8.08 7.47 2.52
CA LYS A 577 7.35 8.67 3.00
C LYS A 577 6.11 8.31 3.82
N THR A 578 5.41 7.26 3.42
CA THR A 578 4.14 6.85 4.05
C THR A 578 4.31 5.86 5.21
N THR A 579 5.46 5.17 5.31
CA THR A 579 5.69 4.14 6.33
C THR A 579 6.82 4.47 7.30
N GLY A 580 7.78 5.32 6.92
CA GLY A 580 8.96 5.61 7.75
C GLY A 580 8.63 6.21 9.12
N TRP A 581 7.52 6.94 9.24
CA TRP A 581 7.06 7.47 10.52
C TRP A 581 6.55 6.35 11.45
N ILE A 582 5.97 5.27 10.89
CA ILE A 582 5.48 4.10 11.63
C ILE A 582 6.67 3.41 12.29
N HIS A 583 7.69 3.05 11.51
CA HIS A 583 8.92 2.41 11.98
C HIS A 583 9.59 3.22 13.10
N ARG A 584 9.73 4.55 12.90
CA ARG A 584 10.28 5.43 13.97
C ARG A 584 9.40 5.45 15.22
N THR A 585 8.09 5.41 15.08
CA THR A 585 7.16 5.39 16.22
C THR A 585 7.28 4.08 16.99
N VAL A 586 7.29 2.94 16.30
CA VAL A 586 7.47 1.61 16.91
C VAL A 586 8.76 1.58 17.72
N LEU A 587 9.91 1.92 17.12
CA LEU A 587 11.19 1.90 17.81
C LEU A 587 11.25 2.89 18.98
N LYS A 588 10.65 4.08 18.85
CA LYS A 588 10.55 5.06 19.93
C LYS A 588 9.71 4.51 21.10
N ASN A 589 8.58 3.90 20.81
CA ASN A 589 7.70 3.31 21.82
C ASN A 589 8.42 2.18 22.57
N ARG A 590 9.24 1.39 21.86
CA ARG A 590 10.12 0.34 22.42
C ARG A 590 11.42 0.90 23.02
N LYS A 591 11.54 2.21 23.22
CA LYS A 591 12.67 2.89 23.89
C LYS A 591 14.03 2.68 23.19
N VAL A 592 14.04 2.38 21.88
CA VAL A 592 15.28 2.31 21.09
C VAL A 592 15.93 3.70 21.04
N GLN A 593 17.22 3.76 21.38
CA GLN A 593 18.00 4.99 21.31
C GLN A 593 18.51 5.20 19.87
N MET A 594 17.98 6.20 19.18
CA MET A 594 18.34 6.53 17.79
C MET A 594 19.32 7.71 17.78
N LEU A 595 20.58 7.47 17.38
CA LEU A 595 21.63 8.47 17.36
C LEU A 595 22.10 8.77 15.93
N SER A 596 22.19 10.04 15.56
CA SER A 596 22.73 10.55 14.30
C SER A 596 24.08 11.24 14.52
N GLY A 597 24.85 11.46 13.44
CA GLY A 597 26.17 12.11 13.51
C GLY A 597 27.23 11.27 14.26
N VAL A 598 27.05 9.94 14.26
CA VAL A 598 27.92 9.04 15.03
C VAL A 598 29.22 8.75 14.27
N GLN A 599 30.36 8.99 14.92
CA GLN A 599 31.68 8.48 14.52
C GLN A 599 31.99 7.22 15.31
N TYR A 600 32.33 6.12 14.63
CA TYR A 600 32.71 4.86 15.27
C TYR A 600 34.21 4.86 15.50
N LEU A 601 34.64 4.79 16.76
CA LEU A 601 36.05 4.88 17.13
C LEU A 601 36.72 3.51 17.18
N ARG A 602 36.16 2.57 17.96
CA ARG A 602 36.62 1.18 18.06
C ARG A 602 35.60 0.28 18.74
N ILE A 603 35.81 -1.02 18.61
CA ILE A 603 35.06 -2.09 19.29
C ILE A 603 36.06 -2.90 20.11
N ASP A 604 35.75 -3.13 21.41
CA ASP A 604 36.56 -3.92 22.32
C ASP A 604 35.68 -4.64 23.38
N ASP A 605 36.29 -5.27 24.37
CA ASP A 605 35.58 -5.98 25.43
C ASP A 605 34.61 -5.10 26.23
N ALA A 606 34.89 -3.79 26.34
CA ALA A 606 34.03 -2.84 27.03
C ALA A 606 32.77 -2.50 26.22
N GLY A 607 32.80 -2.64 24.88
CA GLY A 607 31.69 -2.35 24.01
C GLY A 607 32.08 -1.59 22.73
N LEU A 608 31.14 -0.77 22.23
CA LEU A 608 31.33 0.10 21.08
C LEU A 608 31.64 1.53 21.53
N HIS A 609 32.83 2.00 21.20
CA HIS A 609 33.27 3.38 21.45
C HIS A 609 32.84 4.27 20.29
N ILE A 610 32.11 5.33 20.62
CA ILE A 610 31.55 6.28 19.65
C ILE A 610 31.87 7.72 20.05
N GLN A 611 31.81 8.63 19.08
CA GLN A 611 31.78 10.06 19.29
C GLN A 611 30.56 10.66 18.60
N VAL A 612 29.87 11.54 19.32
CA VAL A 612 28.73 12.33 18.80
C VAL A 612 29.02 13.80 19.12
N GLY A 613 29.21 14.62 18.09
CA GLY A 613 29.79 15.95 18.27
C GLY A 613 31.17 15.88 18.94
N ASP A 614 31.35 16.60 20.05
CA ASP A 614 32.60 16.58 20.83
C ASP A 614 32.61 15.56 21.97
N GLN A 615 31.52 14.80 22.18
CA GLN A 615 31.41 13.85 23.28
C GLN A 615 31.78 12.44 22.85
N GLN A 616 32.75 11.86 23.53
CA GLN A 616 33.09 10.45 23.39
C GLN A 616 32.40 9.64 24.50
N GLN A 617 31.89 8.48 24.13
CA GLN A 617 31.27 7.54 25.07
C GLN A 617 31.50 6.09 24.63
N CYS A 618 31.48 5.18 25.59
CA CYS A 618 31.43 3.75 25.36
C CYS A 618 30.00 3.24 25.58
N LEU A 619 29.43 2.59 24.57
CA LEU A 619 28.17 1.85 24.70
C LEU A 619 28.48 0.44 25.18
N PRO A 620 28.10 0.07 26.43
CA PRO A 620 28.43 -1.24 27.00
C PRO A 620 27.50 -2.32 26.44
N VAL A 621 27.75 -2.72 25.19
CA VAL A 621 26.92 -3.66 24.44
C VAL A 621 27.46 -5.08 24.47
N ASP A 622 26.56 -6.06 24.41
CA ASP A 622 26.87 -7.47 24.24
C ASP A 622 27.21 -7.79 22.78
N GLN A 623 26.45 -7.19 21.83
CA GLN A 623 26.68 -7.33 20.39
C GLN A 623 26.67 -6.00 19.65
N VAL A 624 27.40 -5.98 18.52
CA VAL A 624 27.40 -4.92 17.52
C VAL A 624 26.96 -5.56 16.19
N ILE A 625 25.79 -5.16 15.70
CA ILE A 625 25.23 -5.71 14.45
C ILE A 625 25.48 -4.73 13.30
N ILE A 626 26.13 -5.22 12.24
CA ILE A 626 26.50 -4.41 11.08
C ILE A 626 25.40 -4.44 10.02
N CYS A 627 24.79 -3.27 9.78
CA CYS A 627 23.80 -3.00 8.74
C CYS A 627 24.26 -1.85 7.81
N ALA A 628 25.56 -1.69 7.63
CA ALA A 628 26.21 -0.48 7.10
C ALA A 628 26.45 -0.50 5.58
N GLY A 629 25.48 -0.96 4.81
CA GLY A 629 25.51 -0.95 3.35
C GLY A 629 25.82 -2.30 2.72
N GLN A 630 25.83 -2.32 1.39
CA GLN A 630 25.85 -3.51 0.56
C GLN A 630 26.80 -3.35 -0.60
N GLU A 631 27.31 -4.46 -1.14
CA GLU A 631 28.12 -4.51 -2.35
C GLU A 631 27.49 -5.46 -3.38
N PRO A 632 27.52 -5.11 -4.70
CA PRO A 632 27.00 -5.99 -5.74
C PRO A 632 27.84 -7.26 -5.90
N LEU A 633 27.18 -8.40 -6.13
CA LEU A 633 27.85 -9.64 -6.50
C LEU A 633 27.93 -9.77 -8.03
N LYS A 634 29.12 -9.62 -8.62
CA LYS A 634 29.37 -9.63 -10.07
C LYS A 634 30.46 -10.64 -10.48
N GLU A 635 30.77 -11.60 -9.64
CA GLU A 635 31.95 -12.52 -9.82
C GLU A 635 31.95 -13.25 -11.16
N LEU A 636 30.78 -13.63 -11.69
CA LEU A 636 30.65 -14.37 -12.94
C LEU A 636 30.78 -13.50 -14.20
N GLN A 637 30.60 -12.18 -14.08
CA GLN A 637 30.52 -11.27 -15.23
C GLN A 637 31.75 -11.32 -16.11
N ALA A 638 32.93 -11.14 -15.52
CA ALA A 638 34.19 -11.02 -16.27
C ALA A 638 34.50 -12.29 -17.08
N GLY A 639 34.32 -13.47 -16.48
CA GLY A 639 34.59 -14.76 -17.15
C GLY A 639 33.63 -15.03 -18.32
N LEU A 640 32.36 -14.71 -18.16
CA LEU A 640 31.36 -14.88 -19.22
C LEU A 640 31.58 -13.89 -20.38
N GLN A 641 31.87 -12.62 -20.08
CA GLN A 641 32.12 -11.60 -21.09
C GLN A 641 33.41 -11.87 -21.87
N ALA A 642 34.49 -12.35 -21.21
CA ALA A 642 35.74 -12.74 -21.86
C ALA A 642 35.55 -13.88 -22.86
N ALA A 643 34.54 -14.76 -22.63
CA ALA A 643 34.16 -15.83 -23.54
C ALA A 643 33.16 -15.37 -24.63
N GLY A 644 32.86 -14.07 -24.74
CA GLY A 644 31.92 -13.53 -25.72
C GLY A 644 30.45 -13.85 -25.45
N LYS A 645 30.07 -14.33 -24.25
CA LYS A 645 28.69 -14.65 -23.89
C LYS A 645 27.91 -13.34 -23.61
N PRO A 646 26.71 -13.13 -24.20
CA PRO A 646 25.83 -12.04 -23.80
C PRO A 646 25.41 -12.16 -22.35
N VAL A 647 25.67 -11.13 -21.55
CA VAL A 647 25.42 -11.08 -20.11
C VAL A 647 24.63 -9.84 -19.75
N HIS A 648 23.52 -10.03 -19.05
CA HIS A 648 22.70 -8.97 -18.46
C HIS A 648 22.78 -9.01 -16.94
N ILE A 649 22.85 -7.85 -16.32
CA ILE A 649 22.93 -7.75 -14.84
C ILE A 649 21.72 -7.00 -14.34
N ILE A 650 21.01 -7.58 -13.36
CA ILE A 650 19.78 -7.02 -12.80
C ILE A 650 19.76 -7.07 -11.28
N GLY A 651 18.90 -6.24 -10.68
CA GLY A 651 18.67 -6.21 -9.25
C GLY A 651 19.85 -5.71 -8.44
N GLY A 652 20.12 -6.35 -7.32
CA GLY A 652 21.23 -6.01 -6.42
C GLY A 652 22.62 -6.20 -7.04
N ALA A 653 22.74 -7.13 -7.97
CA ALA A 653 23.98 -7.35 -8.72
C ALA A 653 24.33 -6.16 -9.62
N ASP A 654 23.36 -5.43 -10.13
CA ASP A 654 23.56 -4.20 -10.88
C ASP A 654 23.88 -3.02 -9.95
N VAL A 655 22.97 -2.70 -9.03
CA VAL A 655 23.12 -1.59 -8.09
C VAL A 655 22.72 -2.03 -6.69
N ALA A 656 23.65 -1.92 -5.74
CA ALA A 656 23.45 -2.28 -4.33
C ALA A 656 23.17 -1.08 -3.41
N ALA A 657 23.06 0.14 -3.95
CA ALA A 657 22.97 1.37 -3.16
C ALA A 657 21.69 1.41 -2.27
N GLU A 658 20.59 0.84 -2.75
CA GLU A 658 19.34 0.65 -2.02
C GLU A 658 18.81 -0.74 -2.33
N LEU A 659 18.60 -1.58 -1.30
CA LEU A 659 17.87 -2.83 -1.47
C LEU A 659 16.40 -2.50 -1.65
N ASP A 660 16.00 -2.34 -2.90
CA ASP A 660 14.64 -1.99 -3.30
C ASP A 660 14.05 -3.11 -4.16
N ALA A 661 13.20 -3.92 -3.56
CA ALA A 661 12.49 -5.00 -4.24
C ALA A 661 11.63 -4.49 -5.41
N LYS A 662 11.07 -3.29 -5.31
CA LYS A 662 10.32 -2.62 -6.37
C LYS A 662 11.20 -2.44 -7.62
N ARG A 663 12.41 -1.90 -7.44
CA ARG A 663 13.38 -1.73 -8.54
C ARG A 663 13.82 -3.07 -9.10
N ALA A 664 14.14 -4.02 -8.23
CA ALA A 664 14.61 -5.36 -8.63
C ALA A 664 13.58 -6.11 -9.50
N ILE A 665 12.32 -6.16 -9.07
CA ILE A 665 11.22 -6.81 -9.81
C ILE A 665 10.95 -6.07 -11.12
N ARG A 666 10.92 -4.74 -11.10
CA ARG A 666 10.69 -3.94 -12.29
C ARG A 666 11.79 -4.13 -13.34
N GLN A 667 13.06 -4.10 -12.92
CA GLN A 667 14.20 -4.30 -13.80
C GLN A 667 14.20 -5.69 -14.44
N GLY A 668 13.82 -6.73 -13.67
CA GLY A 668 13.62 -8.07 -14.22
C GLY A 668 12.51 -8.13 -15.25
N ALA A 669 11.37 -7.49 -14.99
CA ALA A 669 10.25 -7.43 -15.92
C ALA A 669 10.58 -6.61 -17.19
N GLU A 670 11.24 -5.46 -17.05
CA GLU A 670 11.63 -4.60 -18.17
C GLU A 670 12.64 -5.31 -19.09
N LEU A 671 13.65 -5.99 -18.53
CA LEU A 671 14.58 -6.80 -19.32
C LEU A 671 13.84 -7.94 -20.03
N ALA A 672 12.96 -8.66 -19.35
CA ALA A 672 12.18 -9.73 -19.95
C ALA A 672 11.27 -9.24 -21.08
N ALA A 673 10.80 -7.99 -21.04
CA ALA A 673 9.95 -7.43 -22.10
C ALA A 673 10.69 -7.19 -23.41
N VAL A 674 12.03 -7.03 -23.40
CA VAL A 674 12.82 -6.66 -24.57
C VAL A 674 13.78 -7.76 -25.07
N ILE A 675 14.04 -8.80 -24.27
CA ILE A 675 14.95 -9.90 -24.65
C ILE A 675 14.27 -10.89 -25.64
#